data_631d48a272e8f569aa7df0e65d1ccc4a
#
_entry.id   631d48a272e8f569aa7df0e65d1ccc4a
#
_cell.length_a   1.000
_cell.length_b   1.000
_cell.length_c   1.000
_cell.angle_alpha   90.00
_cell.angle_beta   90.00
_cell.angle_gamma   90.00
#
_symmetry.space_group_name_H-M   'P 1'
#
loop_
_entity.id
_entity.type
_entity.pdbx_description
1 polymer ?
#
loop_
_entity_poly.entity_id
_entity_poly.type
_entity_poly.pdbx_seq_one_letter_code
_entity_poly.pdbx_strand_id
1 'polypeptide(L)'
;MSEGVVRAVAQDAGTERPLVVDLTDAAAVDASLTGGKAAALARGSIAGLASLPGVVLTTAFSDASDAGADVRTHPAVHDAFERAGGDRRALVARSSSVVEDMATSSMAGQFESVIGITGFDAFADAVAAVLDSRQRAGAAEHPIAVLVQPLIEPAYGGVMFGIDPVTGRTDRRVVSAVTGGPERLVSGEVDGSRYVLDPSNGKVIDFAANDGPKLPPADLRRLVELSAKVADVYGGPQDVEWAIDTDTRVWLLQSRPVTTEIRGVPSGPIYGPGPVAETFPFPLTELETDLWVPPLRDAVREAVVLAGSATAADVAASEVVVCVDGHVAIDLRLAGEIKPKTTILHRLNPIPAGRRLRGAWRVGRLRSALPLLAEHLLDRTDADLEAVPPLTELTSRQLVALLHRSQAVLRALHAHEILIGMLTDTGGNRMTGASVALRVLAEARQDGLDDKEILIRSPAVLALTGPQVAPAPVLPEEAITLNIPTTSQCQRCSDNGILREALRLRVRWVQELSGRAAWKIGERLAAAGDLPDPESVRHLTLDHVEAVVTKRAVVVAALVESHDHDFGAPLPASFQLSDLGKPIRSQFDSEVGGGTGAGGGEGRGPVTYDTTDPPTGSVLVTTTLSPGLGPLLPRLKGIVSETGSVLSHLAILARE
;
A
#
# COMPACT_ATOMS: atom_id res chain seq x y z
N MET A 1 37.64 -40.45 -7.17
CA MET A 1 38.41 -40.13 -8.36
C MET A 1 37.41 -39.58 -9.38
N SER A 2 37.37 -38.36 -9.77
CA SER A 2 38.30 -37.22 -9.76
C SER A 2 37.50 -35.94 -9.70
N GLU A 3 37.97 -35.04 -8.88
CA GLU A 3 37.55 -33.66 -8.75
C GLU A 3 37.82 -32.92 -10.07
N GLY A 4 36.83 -32.26 -10.63
CA GLY A 4 36.94 -31.30 -11.71
C GLY A 4 36.78 -29.87 -11.16
N VAL A 5 37.86 -29.29 -10.71
CA VAL A 5 37.97 -27.87 -10.37
C VAL A 5 37.80 -27.04 -11.63
N VAL A 6 36.68 -26.32 -11.75
CA VAL A 6 36.55 -25.26 -12.77
C VAL A 6 37.26 -24.03 -12.24
N ARG A 7 38.47 -23.81 -12.72
CA ARG A 7 39.21 -22.55 -12.58
C ARG A 7 38.51 -21.48 -13.42
N ALA A 8 37.99 -20.48 -12.75
CA ALA A 8 37.64 -19.18 -13.35
C ALA A 8 38.96 -18.54 -13.85
N VAL A 9 39.13 -18.46 -15.15
CA VAL A 9 40.21 -17.69 -15.79
C VAL A 9 39.74 -16.24 -15.79
N ALA A 10 40.26 -15.44 -14.88
CA ALA A 10 40.26 -13.99 -15.02
C ALA A 10 41.17 -13.65 -16.20
N GLN A 11 40.60 -13.26 -17.32
CA GLN A 11 41.30 -12.58 -18.38
C GLN A 11 41.33 -11.09 -18.08
N ASP A 12 42.39 -10.67 -17.42
CA ASP A 12 42.86 -9.30 -17.37
C ASP A 12 43.62 -9.05 -18.69
N ALA A 13 42.88 -8.65 -19.72
CA ALA A 13 43.45 -8.06 -20.92
C ALA A 13 43.09 -6.60 -20.89
N GLY A 14 44.06 -5.72 -20.62
CA GLY A 14 43.93 -4.28 -20.64
C GLY A 14 43.48 -3.77 -22.03
N THR A 15 42.19 -3.85 -22.30
CA THR A 15 41.55 -3.13 -23.40
C THR A 15 41.29 -1.71 -22.89
N GLU A 16 42.01 -0.73 -23.43
CA GLU A 16 41.70 0.70 -23.22
C GLU A 16 40.20 0.91 -23.49
N ARG A 17 39.50 1.45 -22.51
CA ARG A 17 38.07 1.78 -22.67
C ARG A 17 37.93 2.80 -23.81
N PRO A 18 37.06 2.59 -24.82
CA PRO A 18 36.88 3.51 -25.91
C PRO A 18 36.40 4.89 -25.39
N LEU A 19 37.00 5.96 -25.89
CA LEU A 19 36.63 7.31 -25.53
C LEU A 19 35.39 7.81 -26.28
N VAL A 20 35.11 7.23 -27.46
CA VAL A 20 33.99 7.57 -28.33
C VAL A 20 33.37 6.29 -28.87
N VAL A 21 32.03 6.19 -28.80
CA VAL A 21 31.26 5.06 -29.36
C VAL A 21 30.00 5.59 -30.09
N ASP A 22 29.60 4.92 -31.16
CA ASP A 22 28.34 5.19 -31.83
C ASP A 22 27.18 4.49 -31.11
N LEU A 23 25.96 5.08 -31.11
CA LEU A 23 24.77 4.45 -30.49
C LEU A 23 24.39 3.09 -31.09
N THR A 24 24.93 2.74 -32.28
CA THR A 24 24.72 1.46 -32.91
C THR A 24 25.74 0.41 -32.52
N ASP A 25 26.78 0.79 -31.79
CA ASP A 25 27.83 -0.12 -31.34
C ASP A 25 27.33 -0.97 -30.15
N ALA A 26 27.72 -2.24 -30.10
CA ALA A 26 27.37 -3.11 -28.99
C ALA A 26 27.89 -2.59 -27.63
N ALA A 27 29.05 -1.89 -27.64
CA ALA A 27 29.62 -1.27 -26.45
C ALA A 27 28.73 -0.13 -25.87
N ALA A 28 27.91 0.51 -26.72
CA ALA A 28 27.06 1.63 -26.29
C ALA A 28 25.92 1.19 -25.35
N VAL A 29 25.62 -0.11 -25.25
CA VAL A 29 24.59 -0.66 -24.33
C VAL A 29 25.10 -0.74 -22.88
N ASP A 30 26.39 -0.65 -22.66
CA ASP A 30 26.97 -0.65 -21.32
C ASP A 30 26.78 0.72 -20.65
N ALA A 31 25.84 0.76 -19.69
CA ALA A 31 25.55 1.98 -18.95
C ALA A 31 26.73 2.49 -18.10
N SER A 32 27.67 1.62 -17.71
CA SER A 32 28.89 2.04 -17.00
C SER A 32 29.84 2.85 -17.89
N LEU A 33 29.74 2.66 -19.21
CA LEU A 33 30.53 3.33 -20.21
C LEU A 33 29.82 4.55 -20.80
N THR A 34 28.53 4.49 -21.05
CA THR A 34 27.78 5.49 -21.82
C THR A 34 26.70 6.23 -21.00
N GLY A 35 26.50 5.84 -19.73
CA GLY A 35 25.42 6.37 -18.90
C GLY A 35 24.04 5.80 -19.27
N GLY A 36 23.06 6.00 -18.40
CA GLY A 36 21.72 5.41 -18.53
C GLY A 36 20.98 5.82 -19.80
N LYS A 37 20.94 7.12 -20.10
CA LYS A 37 20.21 7.64 -21.27
C LYS A 37 20.75 7.11 -22.59
N ALA A 38 22.07 7.18 -22.79
CA ALA A 38 22.69 6.71 -24.03
C ALA A 38 22.60 5.20 -24.16
N ALA A 39 22.82 4.44 -23.08
CA ALA A 39 22.67 2.99 -23.07
C ALA A 39 21.24 2.55 -23.42
N ALA A 40 20.23 3.25 -22.89
CA ALA A 40 18.83 3.00 -23.24
C ALA A 40 18.57 3.24 -24.74
N LEU A 41 18.97 4.41 -25.26
CA LEU A 41 18.82 4.70 -26.70
C LEU A 41 19.58 3.74 -27.60
N ALA A 42 20.81 3.34 -27.22
CA ALA A 42 21.60 2.34 -27.96
C ALA A 42 20.86 1.00 -28.05
N ARG A 43 20.31 0.50 -26.93
CA ARG A 43 19.50 -0.72 -26.90
C ARG A 43 18.28 -0.61 -27.84
N GLY A 44 17.59 0.52 -27.81
CA GLY A 44 16.47 0.78 -28.72
C GLY A 44 16.90 0.82 -30.18
N SER A 45 18.00 1.51 -30.50
CA SER A 45 18.55 1.63 -31.86
C SER A 45 18.94 0.27 -32.44
N ILE A 46 19.67 -0.54 -31.66
CA ILE A 46 20.09 -1.90 -32.04
C ILE A 46 18.89 -2.81 -32.25
N ALA A 47 17.81 -2.63 -31.46
CA ALA A 47 16.54 -3.36 -31.61
C ALA A 47 15.66 -2.83 -32.75
N GLY A 48 16.10 -1.82 -33.51
CA GLY A 48 15.39 -1.26 -34.66
C GLY A 48 14.28 -0.25 -34.33
N LEU A 49 14.28 0.31 -33.13
CA LEU A 49 13.41 1.47 -32.82
C LEU A 49 13.92 2.71 -33.59
N ALA A 50 13.00 3.57 -33.98
CA ALA A 50 13.34 4.82 -34.66
C ALA A 50 13.92 5.85 -33.66
N SER A 51 15.18 5.68 -33.28
CA SER A 51 15.95 6.65 -32.52
C SER A 51 16.83 7.49 -33.44
N LEU A 52 17.18 8.71 -32.98
CA LEU A 52 18.15 9.53 -33.69
C LEU A 52 19.52 8.86 -33.66
N PRO A 53 20.30 8.95 -34.76
CA PRO A 53 21.69 8.56 -34.72
C PRO A 53 22.43 9.39 -33.67
N GLY A 54 23.49 8.85 -33.07
CA GLY A 54 24.22 9.60 -32.07
C GLY A 54 25.57 8.99 -31.78
N VAL A 55 26.41 9.77 -31.17
CA VAL A 55 27.74 9.44 -30.71
C VAL A 55 27.85 9.78 -29.24
N VAL A 56 28.58 8.98 -28.49
CA VAL A 56 28.78 9.16 -27.06
C VAL A 56 30.26 9.36 -26.77
N LEU A 57 30.61 10.50 -26.18
CA LEU A 57 31.85 10.65 -25.44
C LEU A 57 31.64 9.93 -24.09
N THR A 58 32.41 8.87 -23.87
CA THR A 58 32.18 7.90 -22.81
C THR A 58 32.59 8.42 -21.42
N THR A 59 32.26 7.68 -20.36
CA THR A 59 32.77 7.95 -19.02
C THR A 59 34.29 7.94 -18.95
N ALA A 60 34.95 7.12 -19.77
CA ALA A 60 36.42 7.09 -19.87
C ALA A 60 36.98 8.42 -20.41
N PHE A 61 36.27 9.11 -21.30
CA PHE A 61 36.61 10.46 -21.70
C PHE A 61 36.46 11.46 -20.56
N SER A 62 35.39 11.36 -19.78
CA SER A 62 35.19 12.18 -18.57
C SER A 62 36.35 12.02 -17.58
N ASP A 63 36.77 10.77 -17.33
CA ASP A 63 37.91 10.47 -16.45
C ASP A 63 39.22 11.08 -16.99
N ALA A 64 39.44 11.03 -18.32
CA ALA A 64 40.60 11.65 -18.96
C ALA A 64 40.57 13.18 -18.85
N SER A 65 39.40 13.81 -18.99
CA SER A 65 39.21 15.26 -18.81
C SER A 65 39.50 15.67 -17.36
N ASP A 66 39.05 14.90 -16.39
CA ASP A 66 39.32 15.13 -14.95
C ASP A 66 40.83 15.03 -14.63
N ALA A 67 41.54 14.19 -15.38
CA ALA A 67 43.01 14.07 -15.31
C ALA A 67 43.77 15.23 -15.98
N GLY A 68 43.06 16.27 -16.50
CA GLY A 68 43.59 17.48 -17.06
C GLY A 68 43.71 17.52 -18.61
N ALA A 69 43.00 16.63 -19.30
CA ALA A 69 42.91 16.72 -20.76
C ALA A 69 42.06 17.89 -21.18
N ASP A 70 42.57 18.76 -22.07
CA ASP A 70 41.82 19.92 -22.57
C ASP A 70 40.74 19.46 -23.57
N VAL A 71 39.49 19.70 -23.24
CA VAL A 71 38.31 19.32 -24.06
C VAL A 71 38.39 19.89 -25.47
N ARG A 72 38.90 21.12 -25.66
CA ARG A 72 38.94 21.79 -26.97
C ARG A 72 39.96 21.19 -27.93
N THR A 73 41.05 20.61 -27.41
CA THR A 73 42.13 20.08 -28.19
C THR A 73 42.18 18.54 -28.24
N HIS A 74 41.28 17.91 -27.47
CA HIS A 74 41.29 16.45 -27.37
C HIS A 74 40.78 15.76 -28.65
N PRO A 75 41.54 14.81 -29.25
CA PRO A 75 41.15 14.16 -30.50
C PRO A 75 39.77 13.46 -30.46
N ALA A 76 39.36 12.92 -29.32
CA ALA A 76 38.06 12.30 -29.16
C ALA A 76 36.87 13.28 -29.34
N VAL A 77 37.07 14.57 -29.01
CA VAL A 77 36.02 15.61 -29.19
C VAL A 77 35.86 15.93 -30.66
N HIS A 78 36.98 16.00 -31.42
CA HIS A 78 36.96 16.16 -32.88
C HIS A 78 36.28 14.96 -33.55
N ASP A 79 36.64 13.75 -33.16
CA ASP A 79 36.05 12.51 -33.69
C ASP A 79 34.53 12.46 -33.43
N ALA A 80 34.10 12.78 -32.22
CA ALA A 80 32.68 12.84 -31.88
C ALA A 80 31.92 13.92 -32.69
N PHE A 81 32.51 15.09 -32.90
CA PHE A 81 31.91 16.16 -33.70
C PHE A 81 31.69 15.71 -35.15
N GLU A 82 32.73 15.15 -35.80
CA GLU A 82 32.67 14.70 -37.18
C GLU A 82 31.65 13.56 -37.37
N ARG A 83 31.67 12.57 -36.47
CA ARG A 83 30.71 11.44 -36.51
C ARG A 83 29.27 11.90 -36.28
N ALA A 84 29.03 12.89 -35.42
CA ALA A 84 27.71 13.44 -35.18
C ALA A 84 27.15 14.25 -36.35
N GLY A 85 27.99 14.64 -37.30
CA GLY A 85 27.61 15.37 -38.51
C GLY A 85 28.43 16.62 -38.79
N GLY A 86 29.29 17.05 -37.89
CA GLY A 86 30.16 18.20 -38.05
C GLY A 86 29.40 19.49 -38.34
N ASP A 87 29.94 20.31 -39.20
CA ASP A 87 29.29 21.61 -39.59
C ASP A 87 28.07 21.45 -40.50
N ARG A 88 27.67 20.21 -40.86
CA ARG A 88 26.58 19.96 -41.80
C ARG A 88 25.18 20.12 -41.17
N ARG A 89 25.08 20.09 -39.84
CA ARG A 89 23.82 20.22 -39.12
C ARG A 89 24.03 20.71 -37.69
N ALA A 90 23.04 21.35 -37.14
CA ALA A 90 23.04 21.69 -35.73
C ALA A 90 22.98 20.40 -34.85
N LEU A 91 23.66 20.44 -33.72
CA LEU A 91 23.78 19.31 -32.79
C LEU A 91 23.11 19.63 -31.45
N VAL A 92 22.88 18.57 -30.69
CA VAL A 92 22.46 18.61 -29.28
C VAL A 92 23.46 17.77 -28.49
N ALA A 93 23.97 18.30 -27.37
CA ALA A 93 24.78 17.58 -26.40
C ALA A 93 24.00 17.42 -25.10
N ARG A 94 23.86 16.18 -24.62
CA ARG A 94 23.09 15.82 -23.42
C ARG A 94 23.96 15.05 -22.45
N SER A 95 23.78 15.29 -21.17
CA SER A 95 24.34 14.44 -20.12
C SER A 95 23.74 13.04 -20.15
N SER A 96 24.58 12.04 -19.85
CA SER A 96 24.16 10.67 -19.66
C SER A 96 24.93 10.07 -18.47
N SER A 97 24.28 9.97 -17.32
CA SER A 97 24.84 9.43 -16.08
C SER A 97 24.12 8.15 -15.67
N VAL A 98 24.83 7.26 -14.96
CA VAL A 98 24.23 6.05 -14.38
C VAL A 98 23.31 6.39 -13.21
N VAL A 99 23.57 7.49 -12.50
CA VAL A 99 22.87 7.88 -11.27
C VAL A 99 21.56 8.65 -11.56
N GLU A 100 21.45 9.27 -12.74
CA GLU A 100 20.30 10.11 -13.10
C GLU A 100 18.99 9.31 -13.24
N ASP A 101 19.07 8.04 -13.62
CA ASP A 101 17.92 7.16 -13.86
C ASP A 101 17.63 6.18 -12.69
N MET A 102 18.32 6.33 -11.55
CA MET A 102 18.04 5.47 -10.40
C MET A 102 16.79 5.95 -9.65
N ALA A 103 15.87 5.01 -9.35
CA ALA A 103 14.57 5.25 -8.71
C ALA A 103 14.59 5.97 -7.35
N THR A 104 15.78 6.10 -6.74
CA THR A 104 15.99 6.68 -5.41
C THR A 104 16.55 8.10 -5.42
N SER A 105 16.93 8.66 -6.59
CA SER A 105 17.53 9.99 -6.64
C SER A 105 16.57 11.02 -7.24
N SER A 106 16.26 12.07 -6.47
CA SER A 106 15.50 13.26 -6.92
C SER A 106 16.34 14.20 -7.82
N MET A 107 17.33 13.68 -8.57
CA MET A 107 18.26 14.47 -9.39
C MET A 107 17.79 14.69 -10.83
N ALA A 108 16.58 14.30 -11.19
CA ALA A 108 16.02 14.56 -12.52
C ALA A 108 15.96 16.07 -12.80
N GLY A 109 16.56 16.50 -13.92
CA GLY A 109 16.58 17.90 -14.36
C GLY A 109 17.73 18.78 -13.82
N GLN A 110 18.67 18.22 -13.04
CA GLN A 110 19.83 18.99 -12.55
C GLN A 110 21.02 18.96 -13.51
N PHE A 111 21.00 18.11 -14.52
CA PHE A 111 22.06 17.97 -15.52
C PHE A 111 21.72 18.73 -16.81
N GLU A 112 22.74 19.26 -17.46
CA GLU A 112 22.60 20.17 -18.59
C GLU A 112 22.40 19.48 -19.93
N SER A 113 21.58 20.10 -20.78
CA SER A 113 21.46 19.77 -22.21
C SER A 113 21.65 21.04 -23.00
N VAL A 114 22.57 21.04 -23.94
CA VAL A 114 22.85 22.20 -24.84
C VAL A 114 22.29 21.88 -26.22
N ILE A 115 21.41 22.75 -26.70
CA ILE A 115 20.65 22.61 -27.95
C ILE A 115 21.07 23.63 -28.96
N GLY A 116 21.09 23.29 -30.26
CA GLY A 116 21.36 24.23 -31.34
C GLY A 116 22.83 24.54 -31.54
N ILE A 117 23.70 23.58 -31.23
CA ILE A 117 25.15 23.72 -31.36
C ILE A 117 25.54 23.75 -32.84
N THR A 118 26.26 24.77 -33.27
CA THR A 118 26.79 24.93 -34.63
C THR A 118 28.26 25.29 -34.59
N GLY A 119 29.09 24.56 -35.33
CA GLY A 119 30.54 24.76 -35.35
C GLY A 119 31.27 24.07 -34.20
N PHE A 120 32.57 23.78 -34.46
CA PHE A 120 33.39 22.99 -33.53
C PHE A 120 33.61 23.71 -32.18
N ASP A 121 33.88 25.02 -32.19
CA ASP A 121 34.16 25.78 -30.95
C ASP A 121 32.94 25.73 -30.00
N ALA A 122 31.74 25.99 -30.54
CA ALA A 122 30.48 25.87 -29.77
C ALA A 122 30.23 24.44 -29.28
N PHE A 123 30.62 23.45 -30.07
CA PHE A 123 30.52 22.04 -29.67
C PHE A 123 31.46 21.71 -28.49
N ALA A 124 32.71 22.14 -28.56
CA ALA A 124 33.67 21.92 -27.46
C ALA A 124 33.21 22.65 -26.17
N ASP A 125 32.65 23.83 -26.28
CA ASP A 125 32.05 24.56 -25.14
C ASP A 125 30.86 23.82 -24.56
N ALA A 126 29.99 23.29 -25.39
CA ALA A 126 28.85 22.51 -24.97
C ALA A 126 29.26 21.22 -24.24
N VAL A 127 30.27 20.51 -24.76
CA VAL A 127 30.83 19.32 -24.08
C VAL A 127 31.38 19.66 -22.71
N ALA A 128 32.16 20.75 -22.62
CA ALA A 128 32.69 21.24 -21.35
C ALA A 128 31.54 21.59 -20.36
N ALA A 129 30.52 22.32 -20.82
CA ALA A 129 29.37 22.71 -19.99
C ALA A 129 28.62 21.48 -19.46
N VAL A 130 28.43 20.45 -20.28
CA VAL A 130 27.80 19.19 -19.86
C VAL A 130 28.65 18.49 -18.82
N LEU A 131 29.97 18.39 -18.98
CA LEU A 131 30.87 17.79 -17.99
C LEU A 131 30.86 18.57 -16.67
N ASP A 132 30.87 19.90 -16.72
CA ASP A 132 30.82 20.78 -15.53
C ASP A 132 29.48 20.73 -14.80
N SER A 133 28.38 20.34 -15.48
CA SER A 133 27.06 20.20 -14.87
C SER A 133 27.04 19.19 -13.72
N ARG A 134 27.91 18.18 -13.77
CA ARG A 134 28.12 17.20 -12.71
C ARG A 134 28.50 17.82 -11.37
N GLN A 135 29.41 18.80 -11.38
CA GLN A 135 29.85 19.50 -10.17
C GLN A 135 28.73 20.33 -9.58
N ARG A 136 27.96 21.01 -10.44
CA ARG A 136 26.78 21.80 -10.02
C ARG A 136 25.67 20.95 -9.42
N ALA A 137 25.51 19.70 -9.89
CA ALA A 137 24.53 18.75 -9.37
C ALA A 137 24.98 18.04 -8.07
N GLY A 138 26.19 18.33 -7.53
CA GLY A 138 26.72 17.64 -6.36
C GLY A 138 27.09 16.18 -6.58
N ALA A 139 27.23 15.77 -7.84
CA ALA A 139 27.53 14.39 -8.28
C ALA A 139 28.99 14.25 -8.79
N ALA A 140 29.91 15.01 -8.25
CA ALA A 140 31.30 15.09 -8.71
C ALA A 140 32.03 13.74 -8.72
N GLU A 141 31.66 12.83 -7.83
CA GLU A 141 32.28 11.49 -7.73
C GLU A 141 31.76 10.47 -8.76
N HIS A 142 30.68 10.83 -9.51
CA HIS A 142 30.08 9.91 -10.48
C HIS A 142 30.47 10.27 -11.91
N PRO A 143 31.06 9.36 -12.69
CA PRO A 143 31.42 9.65 -14.06
C PRO A 143 30.16 9.87 -14.91
N ILE A 144 30.28 10.80 -15.87
CA ILE A 144 29.21 11.20 -16.78
C ILE A 144 29.70 11.03 -18.23
N ALA A 145 28.83 10.55 -19.10
CA ALA A 145 29.07 10.54 -20.54
C ALA A 145 28.31 11.70 -21.20
N VAL A 146 28.74 12.09 -22.41
CA VAL A 146 28.07 13.12 -23.22
C VAL A 146 27.48 12.46 -24.47
N LEU A 147 26.16 12.44 -24.55
CA LEU A 147 25.44 11.97 -25.74
C LEU A 147 25.27 13.14 -26.72
N VAL A 148 25.76 12.95 -27.93
CA VAL A 148 25.70 13.92 -29.04
C VAL A 148 24.81 13.37 -30.15
N GLN A 149 23.79 14.16 -30.52
CA GLN A 149 22.83 13.81 -31.58
C GLN A 149 22.56 15.00 -32.51
N PRO A 150 22.14 14.75 -33.76
CA PRO A 150 21.67 15.83 -34.62
C PRO A 150 20.40 16.45 -34.05
N LEU A 151 20.32 17.79 -34.12
CA LEU A 151 19.09 18.50 -33.83
C LEU A 151 18.08 18.24 -34.96
N ILE A 152 16.86 17.86 -34.59
CA ILE A 152 15.73 17.78 -35.52
C ILE A 152 14.80 18.97 -35.29
N GLU A 153 14.02 19.34 -36.30
CA GLU A 153 12.96 20.32 -36.21
C GLU A 153 11.60 19.57 -36.14
N PRO A 154 11.11 19.29 -34.95
CA PRO A 154 9.87 18.55 -34.81
C PRO A 154 8.65 19.43 -35.09
N ALA A 155 7.67 18.87 -35.81
CA ALA A 155 6.34 19.47 -35.89
C ALA A 155 5.61 19.35 -34.55
N TYR A 156 5.78 18.21 -33.91
CA TYR A 156 5.20 17.91 -32.59
C TYR A 156 6.22 17.17 -31.73
N GLY A 157 6.18 17.43 -30.43
CA GLY A 157 6.93 16.68 -29.44
C GLY A 157 6.09 16.42 -28.20
N GLY A 158 6.57 15.55 -27.33
CA GLY A 158 5.84 15.27 -26.12
C GLY A 158 6.38 14.11 -25.30
N VAL A 159 5.60 13.75 -24.29
CA VAL A 159 5.86 12.62 -23.39
C VAL A 159 4.71 11.62 -23.52
N MET A 160 5.02 10.35 -23.45
CA MET A 160 4.05 9.27 -23.50
C MET A 160 4.36 8.24 -22.42
N PHE A 161 3.37 7.96 -21.58
CA PHE A 161 3.45 6.92 -20.58
C PHE A 161 2.86 5.61 -21.13
N GLY A 162 3.64 4.54 -21.06
CA GLY A 162 3.25 3.18 -21.41
C GLY A 162 2.18 2.60 -20.49
N ILE A 163 1.83 3.33 -19.44
CA ILE A 163 0.79 3.04 -18.46
C ILE A 163 0.25 4.40 -18.01
N ASP A 164 -1.02 4.48 -17.61
CA ASP A 164 -1.55 5.72 -17.04
C ASP A 164 -0.87 6.03 -15.69
N PRO A 165 -0.04 7.07 -15.57
CA PRO A 165 0.75 7.34 -14.37
C PRO A 165 -0.08 7.76 -13.16
N VAL A 166 -1.35 8.17 -13.38
CA VAL A 166 -2.27 8.58 -12.31
C VAL A 166 -3.10 7.39 -11.81
N THR A 167 -3.60 6.58 -12.75
CA THR A 167 -4.49 5.47 -12.42
C THR A 167 -3.81 4.11 -12.44
N GLY A 168 -2.56 4.01 -12.97
CA GLY A 168 -1.79 2.78 -13.17
C GLY A 168 -2.42 1.79 -14.14
N ARG A 169 -3.42 2.18 -14.90
CA ARG A 169 -4.10 1.32 -15.86
C ARG A 169 -3.19 0.98 -17.03
N THR A 170 -2.97 -0.31 -17.25
CA THR A 170 -2.18 -0.85 -18.36
C THR A 170 -2.95 -0.90 -19.67
N ASP A 171 -4.30 -0.82 -19.61
CA ASP A 171 -5.20 -0.78 -20.76
C ASP A 171 -5.34 0.61 -21.39
N ARG A 172 -4.44 1.53 -21.06
CA ARG A 172 -4.40 2.91 -21.55
C ARG A 172 -2.98 3.38 -21.80
N ARG A 173 -2.85 4.36 -22.71
CA ARG A 173 -1.63 5.15 -22.91
C ARG A 173 -1.97 6.61 -22.67
N VAL A 174 -1.12 7.31 -21.93
CA VAL A 174 -1.29 8.76 -21.72
C VAL A 174 -0.24 9.49 -22.52
N VAL A 175 -0.67 10.40 -23.37
CA VAL A 175 0.21 11.21 -24.23
C VAL A 175 -0.02 12.68 -23.91
N SER A 176 1.05 13.41 -23.63
CA SER A 176 1.04 14.88 -23.60
C SER A 176 1.81 15.40 -24.79
N ALA A 177 1.24 16.34 -25.54
CA ALA A 177 1.78 16.82 -26.80
C ALA A 177 1.86 18.35 -26.86
N VAL A 178 2.95 18.84 -27.44
CA VAL A 178 3.21 20.26 -27.71
C VAL A 178 3.61 20.46 -29.18
N THR A 179 3.51 21.68 -29.66
CA THR A 179 4.08 22.09 -30.97
C THR A 179 5.58 22.28 -30.79
N GLY A 180 6.36 21.73 -31.70
CA GLY A 180 7.83 21.74 -31.61
C GLY A 180 8.37 20.61 -30.76
N GLY A 181 9.54 20.79 -30.15
CA GLY A 181 10.18 19.79 -29.28
C GLY A 181 9.54 19.64 -27.91
N PRO A 182 9.82 18.53 -27.19
CA PRO A 182 9.22 18.22 -25.89
C PRO A 182 9.80 19.06 -24.72
N GLU A 183 10.85 19.83 -24.94
CA GLU A 183 11.67 20.48 -23.89
C GLU A 183 10.83 21.33 -22.94
N ARG A 184 9.92 22.15 -23.48
CA ARG A 184 9.05 23.04 -22.69
C ARG A 184 8.00 22.28 -21.87
N LEU A 185 7.59 21.11 -22.36
CA LEU A 185 6.69 20.22 -21.63
C LEU A 185 7.43 19.52 -20.48
N VAL A 186 8.66 19.05 -20.75
CA VAL A 186 9.49 18.35 -19.76
C VAL A 186 9.97 19.32 -18.67
N SER A 187 10.24 20.59 -19.01
CA SER A 187 10.59 21.64 -18.02
C SER A 187 9.39 22.11 -17.18
N GLY A 188 8.15 21.73 -17.57
CA GLY A 188 6.94 22.17 -16.88
C GLY A 188 6.52 23.61 -17.22
N GLU A 189 7.05 24.20 -18.28
CA GLU A 189 6.66 25.56 -18.74
C GLU A 189 5.27 25.56 -19.39
N VAL A 190 4.86 24.44 -19.95
CA VAL A 190 3.55 24.26 -20.61
C VAL A 190 2.97 22.89 -20.27
N ASP A 191 1.64 22.79 -20.20
CA ASP A 191 0.96 21.53 -19.89
C ASP A 191 0.73 20.63 -21.13
N GLY A 192 0.73 21.21 -22.34
CA GLY A 192 0.45 20.50 -23.58
C GLY A 192 -0.98 19.94 -23.67
N SER A 193 -1.36 19.42 -24.82
CA SER A 193 -2.64 18.70 -24.99
C SER A 193 -2.50 17.26 -24.49
N ARG A 194 -3.42 16.83 -23.62
CA ARG A 194 -3.41 15.50 -23.02
C ARG A 194 -4.38 14.57 -23.72
N TYR A 195 -3.92 13.38 -24.06
CA TYR A 195 -4.71 12.30 -24.64
C TYR A 195 -4.62 11.06 -23.76
N VAL A 196 -5.76 10.37 -23.60
CA VAL A 196 -5.83 9.00 -23.10
C VAL A 196 -6.22 8.11 -24.26
N LEU A 197 -5.39 7.16 -24.62
CA LEU A 197 -5.53 6.34 -25.82
C LEU A 197 -5.76 4.87 -25.49
N ASP A 198 -6.56 4.20 -26.32
CA ASP A 198 -6.66 2.75 -26.34
C ASP A 198 -5.36 2.15 -26.95
N PRO A 199 -4.62 1.28 -26.22
CA PRO A 199 -3.35 0.73 -26.67
C PRO A 199 -3.46 -0.22 -27.87
N SER A 200 -4.65 -0.72 -28.19
CA SER A 200 -4.84 -1.65 -29.30
C SER A 200 -5.00 -0.98 -30.67
N ASN A 201 -5.49 0.27 -30.69
CA ASN A 201 -5.87 0.93 -31.95
C ASN A 201 -5.61 2.45 -31.99
N GLY A 202 -5.10 3.03 -30.89
CA GLY A 202 -4.84 4.48 -30.79
C GLY A 202 -6.09 5.36 -30.75
N LYS A 203 -7.26 4.79 -30.48
CA LYS A 203 -8.50 5.57 -30.36
C LYS A 203 -8.46 6.42 -29.09
N VAL A 204 -8.87 7.68 -29.21
CA VAL A 204 -8.97 8.60 -28.09
C VAL A 204 -10.12 8.19 -27.18
N ILE A 205 -9.79 7.86 -25.93
CA ILE A 205 -10.74 7.56 -24.84
C ILE A 205 -11.12 8.86 -24.13
N ASP A 206 -10.11 9.73 -23.88
CA ASP A 206 -10.28 11.02 -23.23
C ASP A 206 -9.31 12.04 -23.83
N PHE A 207 -9.70 13.32 -23.85
CA PHE A 207 -8.90 14.41 -24.41
C PHE A 207 -9.11 15.69 -23.64
N ALA A 208 -8.02 16.30 -23.22
CA ALA A 208 -8.01 17.66 -22.67
C ALA A 208 -7.18 18.58 -23.57
N ALA A 209 -7.83 19.57 -24.15
CA ALA A 209 -7.16 20.63 -24.90
C ALA A 209 -6.63 21.68 -23.91
N ASN A 210 -5.33 21.59 -23.63
CA ASN A 210 -4.60 22.64 -22.93
C ASN A 210 -3.84 23.50 -23.99
N ASP A 211 -2.64 23.95 -23.69
CA ASP A 211 -1.83 24.80 -24.58
C ASP A 211 -1.16 24.07 -25.77
N GLY A 212 -1.58 22.85 -26.05
CA GLY A 212 -0.96 22.00 -27.08
C GLY A 212 -1.80 21.79 -28.33
N PRO A 213 -1.22 21.17 -29.37
CA PRO A 213 -1.86 20.91 -30.64
C PRO A 213 -2.89 19.79 -30.56
N LYS A 214 -3.82 19.78 -31.53
CA LYS A 214 -4.66 18.61 -31.78
C LYS A 214 -3.95 17.69 -32.77
N LEU A 215 -3.41 16.57 -32.27
CA LEU A 215 -2.71 15.59 -33.11
C LEU A 215 -3.67 14.87 -34.08
N PRO A 216 -3.21 14.61 -35.32
CA PRO A 216 -3.95 13.75 -36.27
C PRO A 216 -4.12 12.33 -35.71
N PRO A 217 -5.24 11.62 -35.99
CA PRO A 217 -5.45 10.25 -35.55
C PRO A 217 -4.39 9.25 -36.05
N ALA A 218 -3.74 9.53 -37.18
CA ALA A 218 -2.64 8.73 -37.71
C ALA A 218 -1.41 8.79 -36.81
N ASP A 219 -1.10 9.96 -36.26
CA ASP A 219 0.05 10.17 -35.38
C ASP A 219 -0.19 9.52 -34.00
N LEU A 220 -1.41 9.62 -33.48
CA LEU A 220 -1.79 8.92 -32.25
C LEU A 220 -1.62 7.40 -32.35
N ARG A 221 -1.96 6.81 -33.51
CA ARG A 221 -1.72 5.38 -33.77
C ARG A 221 -0.22 5.05 -33.81
N ARG A 222 0.60 5.88 -34.51
CA ARG A 222 2.05 5.68 -34.55
C ARG A 222 2.69 5.76 -33.18
N LEU A 223 2.22 6.66 -32.31
CA LEU A 223 2.68 6.75 -30.93
C LEU A 223 2.34 5.49 -30.13
N VAL A 224 1.13 4.95 -30.26
CA VAL A 224 0.75 3.69 -29.62
C VAL A 224 1.58 2.52 -30.13
N GLU A 225 1.85 2.45 -31.45
CA GLU A 225 2.76 1.45 -32.03
C GLU A 225 4.19 1.58 -31.49
N LEU A 226 4.69 2.82 -31.35
CA LEU A 226 5.98 3.07 -30.71
C LEU A 226 5.99 2.57 -29.26
N SER A 227 4.94 2.88 -28.47
CA SER A 227 4.82 2.43 -27.08
C SER A 227 4.86 0.91 -26.94
N ALA A 228 4.18 0.18 -27.83
CA ALA A 228 4.20 -1.28 -27.82
C ALA A 228 5.60 -1.83 -28.12
N LYS A 229 6.27 -1.33 -29.17
CA LYS A 229 7.63 -1.74 -29.54
C LYS A 229 8.65 -1.43 -28.42
N VAL A 230 8.51 -0.25 -27.80
CA VAL A 230 9.34 0.16 -26.68
C VAL A 230 9.16 -0.80 -25.50
N ALA A 231 7.89 -1.12 -25.13
CA ALA A 231 7.60 -2.07 -24.07
C ALA A 231 8.20 -3.46 -24.32
N ASP A 232 8.17 -3.94 -25.58
CA ASP A 232 8.77 -5.22 -25.97
C ASP A 232 10.31 -5.21 -25.81
N VAL A 233 10.97 -4.11 -26.23
CA VAL A 233 12.45 -3.98 -26.16
C VAL A 233 12.95 -3.87 -24.72
N TYR A 234 12.23 -3.17 -23.86
CA TYR A 234 12.67 -2.87 -22.49
C TYR A 234 12.01 -3.77 -21.42
N GLY A 235 11.11 -4.65 -21.80
CA GLY A 235 10.50 -5.65 -20.91
C GLY A 235 9.42 -5.08 -19.99
N GLY A 236 8.77 -3.98 -20.39
CA GLY A 236 7.67 -3.39 -19.62
C GLY A 236 7.34 -1.95 -20.02
N PRO A 237 6.33 -1.35 -19.38
CA PRO A 237 5.90 0.01 -19.71
C PRO A 237 7.00 1.04 -19.45
N GLN A 238 7.18 1.96 -20.38
CA GLN A 238 8.19 3.00 -20.34
C GLN A 238 7.54 4.39 -20.33
N ASP A 239 8.23 5.34 -19.74
CA ASP A 239 8.08 6.77 -19.91
C ASP A 239 8.95 7.19 -21.11
N VAL A 240 8.33 7.72 -22.15
CA VAL A 240 8.94 7.94 -23.46
C VAL A 240 8.86 9.41 -23.85
N GLU A 241 10.01 10.04 -24.08
CA GLU A 241 10.06 11.32 -24.81
C GLU A 241 10.10 11.03 -26.31
N TRP A 242 9.25 11.70 -27.04
CA TRP A 242 9.09 11.47 -28.48
C TRP A 242 9.01 12.79 -29.26
N ALA A 243 9.34 12.71 -30.55
CA ALA A 243 9.11 13.79 -31.49
C ALA A 243 8.54 13.24 -32.79
N ILE A 244 7.76 14.07 -33.48
CA ILE A 244 7.28 13.83 -34.85
C ILE A 244 7.84 14.94 -35.72
N ASP A 245 8.62 14.58 -36.74
CA ASP A 245 9.18 15.54 -37.69
C ASP A 245 8.16 16.01 -38.73
N THR A 246 8.56 16.91 -39.60
CA THR A 246 7.73 17.44 -40.70
C THR A 246 7.38 16.36 -41.73
N ASP A 247 8.15 15.27 -41.81
CA ASP A 247 7.92 14.11 -42.68
C ASP A 247 7.02 13.08 -41.99
N THR A 248 6.42 13.42 -40.84
CA THR A 248 5.53 12.56 -40.05
C THR A 248 6.19 11.30 -39.47
N ARG A 249 7.53 11.26 -39.40
CA ARG A 249 8.25 10.18 -38.74
C ARG A 249 8.30 10.41 -37.23
N VAL A 250 7.98 9.34 -36.47
CA VAL A 250 8.07 9.36 -35.02
C VAL A 250 9.45 8.94 -34.56
N TRP A 251 10.05 9.73 -33.71
CA TRP A 251 11.39 9.53 -33.15
C TRP A 251 11.30 9.26 -31.64
N LEU A 252 12.05 8.25 -31.19
CA LEU A 252 12.32 8.01 -29.78
C LEU A 252 13.48 8.93 -29.36
N LEU A 253 13.25 9.85 -28.44
CA LEU A 253 14.25 10.78 -27.93
C LEU A 253 14.85 10.32 -26.60
N GLN A 254 14.02 9.67 -25.76
CA GLN A 254 14.43 9.09 -24.48
C GLN A 254 13.43 8.01 -24.07
N SER A 255 13.90 6.98 -23.36
CA SER A 255 13.07 5.97 -22.73
C SER A 255 13.61 5.65 -21.36
N ARG A 256 12.75 5.62 -20.36
CA ARG A 256 13.10 5.16 -19.02
C ARG A 256 11.96 4.29 -18.45
N PRO A 257 12.30 3.33 -17.58
CA PRO A 257 11.26 2.56 -16.89
C PRO A 257 10.31 3.48 -16.13
N VAL A 258 9.01 3.18 -16.19
CA VAL A 258 8.05 3.84 -15.31
C VAL A 258 8.32 3.34 -13.90
N THR A 259 9.00 4.17 -13.10
CA THR A 259 9.34 3.87 -11.69
C THR A 259 8.25 4.30 -10.71
N THR A 260 7.22 5.01 -11.19
CA THR A 260 6.01 5.24 -10.39
C THR A 260 5.46 3.90 -9.96
N GLU A 261 5.35 3.68 -8.66
CA GLU A 261 4.56 2.58 -8.12
C GLU A 261 3.26 2.53 -8.93
N ILE A 262 3.02 1.39 -9.58
CA ILE A 262 1.86 1.20 -10.44
C ILE A 262 0.63 1.40 -9.55
N ARG A 263 0.12 2.60 -9.47
CA ARG A 263 -1.17 2.90 -8.85
C ARG A 263 -2.26 2.56 -9.86
N GLY A 264 -2.29 1.28 -10.28
CA GLY A 264 -3.46 0.75 -10.94
C GLY A 264 -4.62 0.94 -9.98
N VAL A 265 -5.66 1.69 -10.39
CA VAL A 265 -6.94 1.56 -9.71
C VAL A 265 -7.44 0.17 -10.07
N PRO A 266 -7.24 -0.84 -9.23
CA PRO A 266 -7.70 -2.18 -9.54
C PRO A 266 -9.21 -2.11 -9.67
N SER A 267 -9.78 -2.77 -10.65
CA SER A 267 -11.23 -3.00 -10.73
C SER A 267 -11.61 -4.06 -9.69
N GLY A 268 -11.33 -3.79 -8.43
CA GLY A 268 -11.46 -4.73 -7.32
C GLY A 268 -12.25 -4.19 -6.13
N PRO A 269 -12.32 -4.96 -5.05
CA PRO A 269 -12.85 -4.50 -3.78
C PRO A 269 -12.13 -3.25 -3.28
N ILE A 270 -12.86 -2.37 -2.60
CA ILE A 270 -12.29 -1.21 -1.91
C ILE A 270 -12.22 -1.60 -0.44
N TYR A 271 -11.01 -1.74 0.06
CA TYR A 271 -10.73 -2.10 1.44
C TYR A 271 -10.50 -0.88 2.31
N GLY A 272 -10.71 -1.05 3.59
CA GLY A 272 -10.33 -0.10 4.62
C GLY A 272 -10.39 -0.73 6.00
N PRO A 273 -9.71 -0.14 6.99
CA PRO A 273 -9.78 -0.63 8.37
C PRO A 273 -11.20 -0.58 8.93
N GLY A 274 -12.01 0.43 8.57
CA GLY A 274 -13.44 0.51 8.93
C GLY A 274 -13.76 0.00 10.34
N PRO A 275 -14.84 -0.80 10.50
CA PRO A 275 -15.25 -1.30 11.81
C PRO A 275 -14.27 -2.30 12.45
N VAL A 276 -13.37 -2.92 11.67
CA VAL A 276 -12.44 -3.94 12.21
C VAL A 276 -11.22 -3.33 12.91
N ALA A 277 -10.95 -2.03 12.70
CA ALA A 277 -9.87 -1.32 13.39
C ALA A 277 -10.03 -1.31 14.92
N GLU A 278 -11.27 -1.38 15.42
CA GLU A 278 -11.52 -1.47 16.85
C GLU A 278 -11.24 -2.86 17.42
N THR A 279 -11.50 -3.90 16.63
CA THR A 279 -11.23 -5.27 17.02
C THR A 279 -9.72 -5.55 17.01
N PHE A 280 -9.01 -4.96 16.04
CA PHE A 280 -7.56 -5.11 15.85
C PHE A 280 -6.90 -3.72 15.77
N PRO A 281 -6.70 -3.05 16.91
CA PRO A 281 -6.11 -1.70 16.95
C PRO A 281 -4.60 -1.68 16.68
N PHE A 282 -3.95 -2.84 16.73
CA PHE A 282 -2.52 -3.03 16.49
C PHE A 282 -2.31 -4.02 15.36
N PRO A 283 -1.18 -3.96 14.64
CA PRO A 283 -0.83 -4.96 13.65
C PRO A 283 -0.68 -6.34 14.31
N LEU A 284 -1.16 -7.36 13.62
CA LEU A 284 -1.14 -8.75 14.05
C LEU A 284 0.13 -9.43 13.55
N THR A 285 0.74 -10.24 14.39
CA THR A 285 1.80 -11.16 14.02
C THR A 285 1.24 -12.33 13.18
N GLU A 286 2.10 -13.22 12.67
CA GLU A 286 1.66 -14.36 11.85
C GLU A 286 0.68 -15.27 12.58
N LEU A 287 1.03 -15.65 13.82
CA LEU A 287 0.14 -16.51 14.61
C LEU A 287 -1.18 -15.81 14.95
N GLU A 288 -1.14 -14.55 15.31
CA GLU A 288 -2.34 -13.76 15.60
C GLU A 288 -3.24 -13.60 14.37
N THR A 289 -2.63 -13.41 13.20
CA THR A 289 -3.35 -13.39 11.91
C THR A 289 -4.04 -14.72 11.66
N ASP A 290 -3.35 -15.84 11.82
CA ASP A 290 -3.93 -17.17 11.61
C ASP A 290 -5.04 -17.49 12.63
N LEU A 291 -4.89 -17.04 13.87
CA LEU A 291 -5.87 -17.31 14.92
C LEU A 291 -7.19 -16.53 14.72
N TRP A 292 -7.12 -15.27 14.28
CA TRP A 292 -8.25 -14.36 14.40
C TRP A 292 -8.82 -13.84 13.08
N VAL A 293 -8.05 -13.78 11.99
CA VAL A 293 -8.52 -13.27 10.70
C VAL A 293 -9.41 -14.29 9.96
N PRO A 294 -9.09 -15.60 9.86
CA PRO A 294 -9.94 -16.57 9.19
C PRO A 294 -11.35 -16.66 9.79
N PRO A 295 -11.55 -16.77 11.13
CA PRO A 295 -12.89 -16.79 11.70
C PRO A 295 -13.68 -15.52 11.43
N LEU A 296 -13.06 -14.35 11.45
CA LEU A 296 -13.71 -13.08 11.08
C LEU A 296 -14.10 -13.07 9.59
N ARG A 297 -13.20 -13.48 8.71
CA ARG A 297 -13.44 -13.57 7.25
C ARG A 297 -14.64 -14.47 6.95
N ASP A 298 -14.69 -15.63 7.54
CA ASP A 298 -15.79 -16.59 7.36
C ASP A 298 -17.10 -16.05 7.92
N ALA A 299 -17.06 -15.38 9.07
CA ALA A 299 -18.22 -14.74 9.68
C ALA A 299 -18.79 -13.62 8.79
N VAL A 300 -17.94 -12.77 8.24
CA VAL A 300 -18.37 -11.70 7.30
C VAL A 300 -19.00 -12.32 6.05
N ARG A 301 -18.37 -13.34 5.46
CA ARG A 301 -18.91 -14.06 4.30
C ARG A 301 -20.31 -14.62 4.59
N GLU A 302 -20.48 -15.27 5.71
CA GLU A 302 -21.76 -15.84 6.15
C GLU A 302 -22.81 -14.75 6.38
N ALA A 303 -22.45 -13.69 7.12
CA ALA A 303 -23.37 -12.63 7.49
C ALA A 303 -23.91 -11.84 6.29
N VAL A 304 -23.04 -11.44 5.33
CA VAL A 304 -23.48 -10.68 4.15
C VAL A 304 -24.36 -11.47 3.21
N VAL A 305 -24.15 -12.79 3.12
CA VAL A 305 -25.01 -13.71 2.34
C VAL A 305 -26.37 -13.91 3.03
N LEU A 306 -26.37 -14.11 4.34
CA LEU A 306 -27.61 -14.29 5.14
C LEU A 306 -28.45 -12.99 5.17
N ALA A 307 -27.79 -11.85 5.28
CA ALA A 307 -28.44 -10.55 5.21
C ALA A 307 -28.94 -10.19 3.80
N GLY A 308 -28.53 -10.93 2.78
CA GLY A 308 -28.91 -10.68 1.39
C GLY A 308 -28.19 -9.47 0.75
N SER A 309 -27.11 -9.02 1.36
CA SER A 309 -26.28 -7.89 0.87
C SER A 309 -25.40 -8.31 -0.32
N ALA A 310 -24.99 -9.59 -0.37
CA ALA A 310 -24.23 -10.17 -1.46
C ALA A 310 -24.72 -11.59 -1.78
N THR A 311 -24.41 -12.10 -2.98
CA THR A 311 -24.64 -13.50 -3.31
C THR A 311 -23.44 -14.35 -2.88
N ALA A 312 -23.65 -15.68 -2.71
CA ALA A 312 -22.56 -16.59 -2.41
C ALA A 312 -21.47 -16.59 -3.51
N ALA A 313 -21.83 -16.32 -4.77
CA ALA A 313 -20.91 -16.21 -5.88
C ALA A 313 -20.06 -14.92 -5.78
N ASP A 314 -20.67 -13.79 -5.42
CA ASP A 314 -19.95 -12.51 -5.24
C ASP A 314 -18.91 -12.62 -4.12
N VAL A 315 -19.30 -13.28 -3.01
CA VAL A 315 -18.44 -13.49 -1.84
C VAL A 315 -17.31 -14.48 -2.14
N ALA A 316 -17.58 -15.51 -2.96
CA ALA A 316 -16.56 -16.48 -3.37
C ALA A 316 -15.54 -15.90 -4.34
N ALA A 317 -15.93 -14.87 -5.10
CA ALA A 317 -15.08 -14.19 -6.09
C ALA A 317 -14.20 -13.07 -5.49
N SER A 318 -14.37 -12.73 -4.20
CA SER A 318 -13.63 -11.64 -3.55
C SER A 318 -13.11 -12.04 -2.16
N GLU A 319 -11.98 -11.48 -1.79
CA GLU A 319 -11.52 -11.54 -0.41
C GLU A 319 -12.24 -10.44 0.39
N VAL A 320 -13.15 -10.85 1.28
CA VAL A 320 -13.98 -9.91 2.05
C VAL A 320 -13.24 -9.27 3.22
N VAL A 321 -12.20 -9.95 3.74
CA VAL A 321 -11.29 -9.47 4.78
C VAL A 321 -9.88 -9.82 4.36
N VAL A 322 -8.98 -8.85 4.40
CA VAL A 322 -7.57 -8.98 4.06
C VAL A 322 -6.70 -8.59 5.26
N CYS A 323 -5.50 -9.14 5.31
CA CYS A 323 -4.45 -8.71 6.23
C CYS A 323 -3.25 -8.29 5.38
N VAL A 324 -2.79 -7.05 5.55
CA VAL A 324 -1.66 -6.48 4.80
C VAL A 324 -0.67 -5.94 5.82
N ASP A 325 0.55 -6.46 5.82
CA ASP A 325 1.61 -6.10 6.77
C ASP A 325 1.12 -6.11 8.24
N GLY A 326 0.35 -7.16 8.61
CA GLY A 326 -0.25 -7.30 9.93
C GLY A 326 -1.54 -6.49 10.17
N HIS A 327 -1.87 -5.54 9.31
CA HIS A 327 -3.06 -4.71 9.45
C HIS A 327 -4.29 -5.34 8.78
N VAL A 328 -5.40 -5.43 9.51
CA VAL A 328 -6.65 -6.03 9.04
C VAL A 328 -7.55 -4.99 8.38
N ALA A 329 -8.10 -5.31 7.21
CA ALA A 329 -9.06 -4.48 6.49
C ALA A 329 -10.21 -5.30 5.92
N ILE A 330 -11.36 -4.64 5.69
CA ILE A 330 -12.60 -5.24 5.18
C ILE A 330 -13.02 -4.55 3.87
N ASP A 331 -13.72 -5.25 2.99
CA ASP A 331 -14.36 -4.62 1.81
C ASP A 331 -15.47 -3.65 2.28
N LEU A 332 -15.22 -2.34 2.14
CA LEU A 332 -16.08 -1.25 2.60
C LEU A 332 -17.44 -1.22 1.88
N ARG A 333 -17.54 -1.81 0.68
CA ARG A 333 -18.82 -1.92 -0.04
C ARG A 333 -19.71 -2.97 0.61
N LEU A 334 -19.13 -4.08 1.06
CA LEU A 334 -19.85 -5.13 1.78
C LEU A 334 -20.20 -4.71 3.22
N ALA A 335 -19.34 -3.89 3.82
CA ALA A 335 -19.61 -3.25 5.12
C ALA A 335 -20.72 -2.18 5.07
N GLY A 336 -21.13 -1.74 3.85
CA GLY A 336 -22.16 -0.73 3.66
C GLY A 336 -21.67 0.71 3.80
N GLU A 337 -20.39 0.95 3.96
CA GLU A 337 -19.81 2.29 4.07
C GLU A 337 -19.73 3.01 2.72
N ILE A 338 -19.57 2.26 1.63
CA ILE A 338 -19.59 2.79 0.26
C ILE A 338 -20.85 2.34 -0.45
N LYS A 339 -21.71 3.30 -0.84
CA LYS A 339 -22.91 2.99 -1.62
C LYS A 339 -22.56 2.58 -3.06
N PRO A 340 -23.08 1.43 -3.58
CA PRO A 340 -22.85 1.05 -4.95
C PRO A 340 -23.45 2.10 -5.91
N LYS A 341 -22.68 2.52 -6.93
CA LYS A 341 -23.20 3.35 -8.04
C LYS A 341 -24.21 2.51 -8.83
N THR A 342 -25.50 2.69 -8.57
CA THR A 342 -26.57 2.02 -9.31
C THR A 342 -26.76 2.70 -10.67
N THR A 343 -26.38 2.04 -11.75
CA THR A 343 -26.70 2.45 -13.12
C THR A 343 -28.21 2.32 -13.37
N ILE A 344 -28.79 3.31 -14.05
CA ILE A 344 -30.24 3.41 -14.36
C ILE A 344 -30.80 2.14 -15.05
N LEU A 345 -29.97 1.41 -15.80
CA LEU A 345 -30.33 0.13 -16.44
C LEU A 345 -30.69 -1.00 -15.45
N HIS A 346 -30.17 -0.99 -14.22
CA HIS A 346 -30.51 -1.98 -13.19
C HIS A 346 -31.92 -1.80 -12.62
N ARG A 347 -32.54 -0.64 -12.81
CA ARG A 347 -33.92 -0.35 -12.35
C ARG A 347 -34.99 -0.93 -13.27
N LEU A 348 -34.66 -1.31 -14.51
CA LEU A 348 -35.61 -1.74 -15.53
C LEU A 348 -35.74 -3.27 -15.72
N ASN A 349 -35.03 -4.08 -14.90
CA ASN A 349 -35.08 -5.54 -15.01
C ASN A 349 -36.16 -6.12 -14.08
N PRO A 350 -37.27 -6.72 -14.57
CA PRO A 350 -38.40 -7.19 -13.76
C PRO A 350 -38.14 -8.52 -13.00
N ILE A 351 -37.07 -9.24 -13.33
CA ILE A 351 -36.73 -10.53 -12.69
C ILE A 351 -36.36 -10.45 -11.19
N PRO A 352 -35.96 -9.29 -10.63
CA PRO A 352 -35.63 -9.18 -9.21
C PRO A 352 -36.80 -9.17 -8.23
N ALA A 353 -38.02 -8.88 -8.64
CA ALA A 353 -39.15 -8.66 -7.69
C ALA A 353 -39.51 -9.92 -6.88
N GLY A 354 -39.58 -11.09 -7.53
CA GLY A 354 -39.87 -12.34 -6.82
C GLY A 354 -38.71 -12.85 -5.95
N ARG A 355 -37.46 -12.58 -6.34
CA ARG A 355 -36.28 -12.87 -5.52
C ARG A 355 -36.18 -11.92 -4.33
N ARG A 356 -36.51 -10.63 -4.52
CA ARG A 356 -36.55 -9.64 -3.42
C ARG A 356 -37.61 -9.96 -2.39
N LEU A 357 -38.80 -10.41 -2.78
CA LEU A 357 -39.86 -10.82 -1.84
C LEU A 357 -39.46 -12.05 -1.01
N ARG A 358 -38.86 -13.08 -1.63
CA ARG A 358 -38.35 -14.25 -0.91
C ARG A 358 -37.16 -13.89 0.00
N GLY A 359 -36.27 -13.01 -0.46
CA GLY A 359 -35.17 -12.48 0.32
C GLY A 359 -35.68 -11.68 1.53
N ALA A 360 -36.61 -10.74 1.32
CA ALA A 360 -37.20 -9.95 2.39
C ALA A 360 -37.91 -10.78 3.44
N TRP A 361 -38.64 -11.83 3.04
CA TRP A 361 -39.28 -12.75 3.98
C TRP A 361 -38.28 -13.57 4.81
N ARG A 362 -37.19 -14.05 4.16
CA ARG A 362 -36.09 -14.78 4.85
C ARG A 362 -35.40 -13.87 5.85
N VAL A 363 -35.04 -12.66 5.44
CA VAL A 363 -34.39 -11.64 6.29
C VAL A 363 -35.31 -11.24 7.45
N GLY A 364 -36.62 -11.10 7.20
CA GLY A 364 -37.59 -10.82 8.25
C GLY A 364 -37.68 -11.90 9.32
N ARG A 365 -37.68 -13.18 8.92
CA ARG A 365 -37.64 -14.31 9.87
C ARG A 365 -36.32 -14.39 10.64
N LEU A 366 -35.18 -14.18 9.93
CA LEU A 366 -33.87 -14.15 10.56
C LEU A 366 -33.82 -13.02 11.61
N ARG A 367 -34.23 -11.80 11.23
CA ARG A 367 -34.28 -10.65 12.13
C ARG A 367 -35.05 -10.92 13.41
N SER A 368 -36.19 -11.61 13.32
CA SER A 368 -37.00 -11.95 14.50
C SER A 368 -36.39 -13.04 15.38
N ALA A 369 -35.59 -13.95 14.80
CA ALA A 369 -34.96 -15.03 15.53
C ALA A 369 -33.58 -14.67 16.12
N LEU A 370 -32.90 -13.66 15.56
CA LEU A 370 -31.54 -13.28 15.92
C LEU A 370 -31.32 -13.01 17.41
N PRO A 371 -32.19 -12.27 18.13
CA PRO A 371 -31.97 -12.03 19.55
C PRO A 371 -31.92 -13.33 20.37
N LEU A 372 -32.86 -14.22 20.16
CA LEU A 372 -32.91 -15.53 20.86
C LEU A 372 -31.71 -16.41 20.50
N LEU A 373 -31.30 -16.44 19.21
CA LEU A 373 -30.12 -17.20 18.78
C LEU A 373 -28.84 -16.64 19.39
N ALA A 374 -28.74 -15.34 19.53
CA ALA A 374 -27.58 -14.69 20.13
C ALA A 374 -27.52 -14.92 21.65
N GLU A 375 -28.64 -14.85 22.37
CA GLU A 375 -28.73 -15.21 23.80
C GLU A 375 -28.26 -16.66 24.01
N HIS A 376 -28.76 -17.57 23.21
CA HIS A 376 -28.37 -18.99 23.31
C HIS A 376 -26.87 -19.20 23.00
N LEU A 377 -26.32 -18.45 22.04
CA LEU A 377 -24.90 -18.49 21.73
C LEU A 377 -24.05 -17.94 22.89
N LEU A 378 -24.50 -16.86 23.54
CA LEU A 378 -23.83 -16.29 24.71
C LEU A 378 -23.79 -17.29 25.86
N ASP A 379 -24.94 -17.87 26.23
CA ASP A 379 -25.03 -18.87 27.29
C ASP A 379 -24.12 -20.09 27.05
N ARG A 380 -24.12 -20.57 25.80
CA ARG A 380 -23.23 -21.65 25.39
C ARG A 380 -21.76 -21.27 25.45
N THR A 381 -21.41 -20.06 24.99
CA THR A 381 -20.03 -19.57 25.02
C THR A 381 -19.55 -19.41 26.46
N ASP A 382 -20.37 -18.88 27.34
CA ASP A 382 -20.03 -18.74 28.76
C ASP A 382 -19.80 -20.09 29.41
N ALA A 383 -20.68 -21.08 29.16
CA ALA A 383 -20.50 -22.45 29.65
C ALA A 383 -19.24 -23.11 29.09
N ASP A 384 -18.94 -22.92 27.80
CA ASP A 384 -17.71 -23.44 27.15
C ASP A 384 -16.44 -22.79 27.75
N LEU A 385 -16.46 -21.48 28.07
CA LEU A 385 -15.33 -20.77 28.70
C LEU A 385 -15.13 -21.24 30.16
N GLU A 386 -16.19 -21.41 30.93
CA GLU A 386 -16.14 -21.91 32.31
C GLU A 386 -15.63 -23.36 32.38
N ALA A 387 -15.91 -24.15 31.37
CA ALA A 387 -15.47 -25.56 31.31
C ALA A 387 -14.00 -25.74 30.94
N VAL A 388 -13.25 -24.68 30.56
CA VAL A 388 -11.83 -24.77 30.21
C VAL A 388 -10.99 -24.97 31.49
N PRO A 389 -10.24 -26.07 31.62
CA PRO A 389 -9.34 -26.26 32.74
C PRO A 389 -8.20 -25.21 32.73
N PRO A 390 -7.51 -25.01 33.84
CA PRO A 390 -6.30 -24.17 33.86
C PRO A 390 -5.34 -24.56 32.74
N LEU A 391 -4.85 -23.59 31.97
CA LEU A 391 -4.00 -23.85 30.79
C LEU A 391 -2.71 -24.60 31.12
N THR A 392 -2.27 -24.52 32.40
CA THR A 392 -1.12 -25.28 32.92
C THR A 392 -1.37 -26.77 32.97
N GLU A 393 -2.61 -27.21 33.13
CA GLU A 393 -3.01 -28.63 33.23
C GLU A 393 -3.21 -29.26 31.84
N LEU A 394 -3.44 -28.43 30.79
CA LEU A 394 -3.63 -28.92 29.43
C LEU A 394 -2.29 -29.33 28.81
N THR A 395 -2.25 -30.43 28.09
CA THR A 395 -1.12 -30.83 27.25
C THR A 395 -1.00 -29.89 26.04
N SER A 396 0.19 -29.81 25.38
CA SER A 396 0.37 -28.97 24.19
C SER A 396 -0.59 -29.33 23.06
N ARG A 397 -0.94 -30.62 22.87
CA ARG A 397 -1.96 -31.06 21.92
C ARG A 397 -3.37 -30.57 22.27
N GLN A 398 -3.71 -30.54 23.56
CA GLN A 398 -4.98 -30.01 24.02
C GLN A 398 -5.05 -28.49 23.86
N LEU A 399 -3.93 -27.78 24.05
CA LEU A 399 -3.84 -26.36 23.78
C LEU A 399 -4.05 -26.07 22.29
N VAL A 400 -3.43 -26.80 21.36
CA VAL A 400 -3.69 -26.67 19.91
C VAL A 400 -5.16 -26.95 19.59
N ALA A 401 -5.77 -28.02 20.16
CA ALA A 401 -7.19 -28.28 20.00
C ALA A 401 -8.09 -27.15 20.55
N LEU A 402 -7.65 -26.46 21.62
CA LEU A 402 -8.32 -25.28 22.15
C LEU A 402 -8.24 -24.10 21.17
N LEU A 403 -7.10 -23.87 20.49
CA LEU A 403 -6.96 -22.83 19.46
C LEU A 403 -7.97 -23.03 18.33
N HIS A 404 -8.07 -24.25 17.77
CA HIS A 404 -9.06 -24.56 16.72
C HIS A 404 -10.51 -24.42 17.20
N ARG A 405 -10.80 -24.84 18.44
CA ARG A 405 -12.13 -24.64 19.02
C ARG A 405 -12.46 -23.15 19.16
N SER A 406 -11.49 -22.35 19.61
CA SER A 406 -11.64 -20.90 19.73
C SER A 406 -11.96 -20.24 18.38
N GLN A 407 -11.33 -20.68 17.29
CA GLN A 407 -11.67 -20.20 15.94
C GLN A 407 -13.12 -20.48 15.55
N ALA A 408 -13.64 -21.68 15.85
CA ALA A 408 -15.03 -22.02 15.57
C ALA A 408 -16.02 -21.16 16.38
N VAL A 409 -15.71 -20.89 17.65
CA VAL A 409 -16.53 -20.01 18.50
C VAL A 409 -16.47 -18.58 18.03
N LEU A 410 -15.27 -18.04 17.70
CA LEU A 410 -15.09 -16.69 17.18
C LEU A 410 -15.89 -16.48 15.89
N ARG A 411 -15.87 -17.43 14.97
CA ARG A 411 -16.68 -17.36 13.74
C ARG A 411 -18.16 -17.18 14.06
N ALA A 412 -18.71 -17.96 14.97
CA ALA A 412 -20.11 -17.89 15.35
C ALA A 412 -20.46 -16.55 16.02
N LEU A 413 -19.61 -16.07 16.93
CA LEU A 413 -19.80 -14.81 17.64
C LEU A 413 -19.77 -13.61 16.68
N HIS A 414 -18.74 -13.54 15.80
CA HIS A 414 -18.63 -12.50 14.80
C HIS A 414 -19.82 -12.50 13.83
N ALA A 415 -20.27 -13.67 13.36
CA ALA A 415 -21.40 -13.76 12.44
C ALA A 415 -22.69 -13.19 13.08
N HIS A 416 -22.97 -13.52 14.35
CA HIS A 416 -24.15 -13.01 15.07
C HIS A 416 -24.02 -11.52 15.37
N GLU A 417 -22.85 -11.04 15.79
CA GLU A 417 -22.58 -9.62 16.03
C GLU A 417 -22.84 -8.78 14.78
N ILE A 418 -22.29 -9.21 13.63
CA ILE A 418 -22.45 -8.52 12.34
C ILE A 418 -23.91 -8.54 11.90
N LEU A 419 -24.59 -9.70 12.00
CA LEU A 419 -26.00 -9.83 11.62
C LEU A 419 -26.91 -8.94 12.48
N ILE A 420 -26.70 -8.86 13.78
CA ILE A 420 -27.44 -7.94 14.65
C ILE A 420 -27.20 -6.50 14.20
N GLY A 421 -25.95 -6.10 13.96
CA GLY A 421 -25.62 -4.76 13.48
C GLY A 421 -26.26 -4.41 12.14
N MET A 422 -26.36 -5.37 11.21
CA MET A 422 -26.93 -5.17 9.87
C MET A 422 -28.47 -5.19 9.83
N LEU A 423 -29.08 -6.04 10.62
CA LEU A 423 -30.51 -6.38 10.48
C LEU A 423 -31.41 -5.82 11.57
N THR A 424 -30.85 -5.37 12.68
CA THR A 424 -31.65 -4.82 13.78
C THR A 424 -31.32 -3.35 14.02
N ASP A 425 -32.27 -2.64 14.59
CA ASP A 425 -32.02 -1.27 15.06
C ASP A 425 -31.28 -1.36 16.39
N THR A 426 -30.00 -1.00 16.39
CA THR A 426 -29.17 -0.96 17.60
C THR A 426 -29.35 0.33 18.38
N GLY A 427 -30.13 1.31 17.84
CA GLY A 427 -30.38 2.61 18.46
C GLY A 427 -29.11 3.43 18.71
N GLY A 428 -29.24 4.65 19.16
CA GLY A 428 -28.10 5.41 19.68
C GLY A 428 -27.72 4.89 21.08
N ASN A 429 -27.13 3.70 21.15
CA ASN A 429 -26.73 3.07 22.41
C ASN A 429 -25.58 3.87 23.04
N ARG A 430 -25.85 4.53 24.17
CA ARG A 430 -24.84 5.26 24.94
C ARG A 430 -24.01 4.36 25.85
N MET A 431 -24.43 3.10 26.07
CA MET A 431 -23.64 2.11 26.81
C MET A 431 -22.91 1.22 25.86
N THR A 432 -21.61 1.46 25.70
CA THR A 432 -20.70 0.57 24.99
C THR A 432 -19.96 -0.34 25.97
N GLY A 433 -19.45 -1.49 25.50
CA GLY A 433 -18.64 -2.37 26.31
C GLY A 433 -17.41 -1.64 26.90
N ALA A 434 -16.81 -0.73 26.11
CA ALA A 434 -15.70 0.10 26.57
C ALA A 434 -16.10 1.09 27.67
N SER A 435 -17.28 1.71 27.61
CA SER A 435 -17.75 2.62 28.66
C SER A 435 -17.99 1.90 29.99
N VAL A 436 -18.56 0.70 29.93
CA VAL A 436 -18.71 -0.17 31.12
C VAL A 436 -17.36 -0.57 31.69
N ALA A 437 -16.44 -0.98 30.83
CA ALA A 437 -15.10 -1.41 31.20
C ALA A 437 -14.29 -0.27 31.86
N LEU A 438 -14.38 0.97 31.35
CA LEU A 438 -13.74 2.15 31.96
C LEU A 438 -14.23 2.42 33.37
N ARG A 439 -15.56 2.36 33.57
CA ARG A 439 -16.14 2.55 34.91
C ARG A 439 -15.66 1.47 35.88
N VAL A 440 -15.73 0.21 35.45
CA VAL A 440 -15.29 -0.92 36.27
C VAL A 440 -13.79 -0.82 36.60
N LEU A 441 -12.95 -0.41 35.63
CA LEU A 441 -11.53 -0.20 35.85
C LEU A 441 -11.30 0.93 36.87
N ALA A 442 -12.03 2.06 36.74
CA ALA A 442 -11.92 3.18 37.66
C ALA A 442 -12.29 2.79 39.10
N GLU A 443 -13.42 2.10 39.29
CA GLU A 443 -13.86 1.59 40.60
C GLU A 443 -12.80 0.64 41.20
N ALA A 444 -12.30 -0.33 40.39
CA ALA A 444 -11.29 -1.29 40.85
C ALA A 444 -9.94 -0.65 41.22
N ARG A 445 -9.50 0.37 40.45
CA ARG A 445 -8.27 1.14 40.79
C ARG A 445 -8.45 1.96 42.07
N GLN A 446 -9.63 2.54 42.32
CA GLN A 446 -9.95 3.23 43.57
C GLN A 446 -9.94 2.27 44.77
N ASP A 447 -10.33 1.02 44.60
CA ASP A 447 -10.27 -0.04 45.60
C ASP A 447 -8.85 -0.61 45.76
N GLY A 448 -7.87 -0.13 45.00
CA GLY A 448 -6.45 -0.51 45.11
C GLY A 448 -6.14 -1.91 44.55
N LEU A 449 -6.97 -2.46 43.67
CA LEU A 449 -6.79 -3.76 43.05
C LEU A 449 -5.68 -3.72 41.97
N ASP A 450 -4.88 -4.76 41.90
CA ASP A 450 -3.90 -4.95 40.83
C ASP A 450 -4.57 -5.50 39.54
N ASP A 451 -3.85 -5.46 38.40
CA ASP A 451 -4.38 -5.90 37.10
C ASP A 451 -4.91 -7.32 37.12
N LYS A 452 -4.22 -8.22 37.83
CA LYS A 452 -4.62 -9.62 37.91
C LYS A 452 -5.93 -9.80 38.69
N GLU A 453 -6.10 -9.07 39.78
CA GLU A 453 -7.34 -9.09 40.58
C GLU A 453 -8.50 -8.47 39.80
N ILE A 454 -8.22 -7.37 39.07
CA ILE A 454 -9.21 -6.71 38.22
C ILE A 454 -9.70 -7.66 37.12
N LEU A 455 -8.80 -8.31 36.39
CA LEU A 455 -9.13 -9.25 35.33
C LEU A 455 -9.95 -10.45 35.82
N ILE A 456 -9.65 -10.96 37.03
CA ILE A 456 -10.38 -12.08 37.64
C ILE A 456 -11.79 -11.66 38.06
N ARG A 457 -11.93 -10.48 38.68
CA ARG A 457 -13.22 -10.01 39.21
C ARG A 457 -14.14 -9.44 38.13
N SER A 458 -13.56 -8.83 37.11
CA SER A 458 -14.29 -8.06 36.13
C SER A 458 -13.68 -8.17 34.72
N PRO A 459 -13.79 -9.33 34.06
CA PRO A 459 -13.20 -9.56 32.74
C PRO A 459 -13.76 -8.64 31.64
N ALA A 460 -14.79 -7.83 31.95
CA ALA A 460 -15.30 -6.78 31.07
C ALA A 460 -14.23 -5.73 30.71
N VAL A 461 -13.20 -5.54 31.57
CA VAL A 461 -12.08 -4.60 31.32
C VAL A 461 -11.26 -4.97 30.09
N LEU A 462 -11.33 -6.21 29.63
CA LEU A 462 -10.70 -6.65 28.37
C LEU A 462 -11.23 -5.90 27.15
N ALA A 463 -12.40 -5.27 27.23
CA ALA A 463 -12.91 -4.39 26.16
C ALA A 463 -12.03 -3.14 25.93
N LEU A 464 -11.11 -2.83 26.84
CA LEU A 464 -10.15 -1.71 26.72
C LEU A 464 -8.82 -2.11 26.07
N THR A 465 -8.59 -3.40 25.84
CA THR A 465 -7.32 -3.92 25.31
C THR A 465 -7.53 -4.59 23.95
N GLY A 466 -6.56 -4.44 23.06
CA GLY A 466 -6.52 -5.25 21.82
C GLY A 466 -6.12 -6.71 22.11
N PRO A 467 -6.51 -7.67 21.25
CA PRO A 467 -6.06 -9.05 21.39
C PRO A 467 -4.57 -9.17 21.06
N GLN A 468 -3.85 -9.97 21.84
CA GLN A 468 -2.43 -10.27 21.62
C GLN A 468 -2.10 -11.67 22.13
N VAL A 469 -1.10 -12.30 21.52
CA VAL A 469 -0.47 -13.51 22.07
C VAL A 469 0.55 -13.07 23.10
N ALA A 470 0.14 -13.07 24.37
CA ALA A 470 0.91 -12.57 25.50
C ALA A 470 0.58 -13.34 26.79
N PRO A 471 1.42 -13.27 27.83
CA PRO A 471 1.17 -13.94 29.12
C PRO A 471 -0.05 -13.36 29.86
N ALA A 472 -0.27 -12.07 29.71
CA ALA A 472 -1.41 -11.35 30.29
C ALA A 472 -1.66 -10.05 29.50
N PRO A 473 -2.91 -9.55 29.43
CA PRO A 473 -3.19 -8.25 28.85
C PRO A 473 -2.67 -7.14 29.77
N VAL A 474 -2.26 -6.03 29.18
CA VAL A 474 -1.86 -4.82 29.90
C VAL A 474 -3.05 -3.88 29.97
N LEU A 475 -3.54 -3.60 31.18
CA LEU A 475 -4.64 -2.67 31.40
C LEU A 475 -4.13 -1.22 31.42
N PRO A 476 -4.96 -0.23 31.02
CA PRO A 476 -4.62 1.18 31.17
C PRO A 476 -4.29 1.54 32.63
N GLU A 477 -3.20 2.28 32.85
CA GLU A 477 -2.79 2.70 34.21
C GLU A 477 -3.75 3.70 34.84
N GLU A 478 -4.21 4.68 34.06
CA GLU A 478 -5.17 5.68 34.48
C GLU A 478 -6.60 5.20 34.22
N ALA A 479 -7.42 5.29 35.24
CA ALA A 479 -8.86 5.05 35.14
C ALA A 479 -9.61 6.31 35.55
N ILE A 480 -10.36 6.90 34.61
CA ILE A 480 -11.13 8.13 34.88
C ILE A 480 -12.60 7.75 35.08
N THR A 481 -13.18 8.29 36.13
CA THR A 481 -14.62 8.15 36.39
C THR A 481 -15.40 8.99 35.38
N LEU A 482 -15.86 8.36 34.31
CA LEU A 482 -16.81 8.97 33.38
C LEU A 482 -18.19 8.97 34.03
N ASN A 483 -18.92 10.06 33.86
CA ASN A 483 -20.30 10.16 34.34
C ASN A 483 -21.26 9.41 33.40
N ILE A 484 -21.09 8.07 33.35
CA ILE A 484 -21.84 7.19 32.45
C ILE A 484 -23.17 6.85 33.08
N PRO A 485 -24.31 7.08 32.39
CA PRO A 485 -25.62 6.73 32.92
C PRO A 485 -25.70 5.24 33.22
N THR A 486 -26.21 4.88 34.39
CA THR A 486 -26.52 3.50 34.75
C THR A 486 -27.59 2.93 33.83
N THR A 487 -27.65 1.60 33.67
CA THR A 487 -28.64 0.91 32.84
C THR A 487 -30.08 1.33 33.16
N SER A 488 -30.37 1.64 34.43
CA SER A 488 -31.69 2.16 34.88
C SER A 488 -32.00 3.60 34.41
N GLN A 489 -30.97 4.38 34.01
CA GLN A 489 -31.12 5.75 33.51
C GLN A 489 -31.15 5.81 31.98
N CYS A 490 -30.76 4.73 31.30
CA CYS A 490 -30.72 4.66 29.83
C CYS A 490 -32.09 4.25 29.28
N GLN A 491 -33.04 5.18 29.23
CA GLN A 491 -34.36 4.94 28.61
C GLN A 491 -34.33 4.72 27.08
N ARG A 492 -33.17 4.73 26.44
CA ARG A 492 -32.99 4.63 24.97
C ARG A 492 -32.07 3.49 24.52
N CYS A 493 -31.58 2.64 25.42
CA CYS A 493 -30.82 1.48 25.03
C CYS A 493 -31.74 0.44 24.42
N SER A 494 -31.53 0.06 23.15
CA SER A 494 -32.26 -1.07 22.59
C SER A 494 -31.67 -2.38 23.12
N ASP A 495 -32.50 -3.38 23.39
CA ASP A 495 -32.06 -4.71 23.81
C ASP A 495 -31.07 -5.32 22.82
N ASN A 496 -31.23 -5.03 21.53
CA ASN A 496 -30.31 -5.47 20.47
C ASN A 496 -28.92 -4.81 20.56
N GLY A 497 -28.83 -3.55 20.98
CA GLY A 497 -27.55 -2.87 21.22
C GLY A 497 -26.77 -3.50 22.36
N ILE A 498 -27.45 -3.82 23.46
CA ILE A 498 -26.87 -4.51 24.62
C ILE A 498 -26.40 -5.91 24.21
N LEU A 499 -27.19 -6.63 23.44
CA LEU A 499 -26.88 -7.96 22.98
C LEU A 499 -25.66 -7.98 22.05
N ARG A 500 -25.54 -6.98 21.16
CA ARG A 500 -24.37 -6.82 20.29
C ARG A 500 -23.10 -6.57 21.10
N GLU A 501 -23.16 -5.73 22.11
CA GLU A 501 -22.01 -5.47 23.00
C GLU A 501 -21.64 -6.71 23.83
N ALA A 502 -22.61 -7.50 24.25
CA ALA A 502 -22.36 -8.76 24.94
C ALA A 502 -21.63 -9.78 24.04
N LEU A 503 -21.98 -9.87 22.76
CA LEU A 503 -21.26 -10.70 21.77
C LEU A 503 -19.82 -10.22 21.57
N ARG A 504 -19.59 -8.91 21.40
CA ARG A 504 -18.26 -8.32 21.28
C ARG A 504 -17.36 -8.65 22.47
N LEU A 505 -17.92 -8.58 23.67
CA LEU A 505 -17.18 -8.92 24.88
C LEU A 505 -16.75 -10.41 24.88
N ARG A 506 -17.62 -11.33 24.43
CA ARG A 506 -17.26 -12.76 24.31
C ARG A 506 -16.23 -13.00 23.21
N VAL A 507 -16.30 -12.27 22.10
CA VAL A 507 -15.22 -12.28 21.09
C VAL A 507 -13.88 -11.96 21.78
N ARG A 508 -13.84 -10.86 22.57
CA ARG A 508 -12.58 -10.47 23.22
C ARG A 508 -12.11 -11.51 24.25
N TRP A 509 -13.03 -12.14 24.99
CA TRP A 509 -12.67 -13.20 25.95
C TRP A 509 -12.11 -14.44 25.27
N VAL A 510 -12.69 -14.86 24.14
CA VAL A 510 -12.20 -16.02 23.39
C VAL A 510 -10.87 -15.71 22.71
N GLN A 511 -10.66 -14.47 22.23
CA GLN A 511 -9.35 -14.03 21.72
C GLN A 511 -8.30 -14.07 22.83
N GLU A 512 -8.61 -13.56 24.02
CA GLU A 512 -7.71 -13.60 25.19
C GLU A 512 -7.34 -15.03 25.57
N LEU A 513 -8.33 -15.92 25.67
CA LEU A 513 -8.10 -17.33 25.97
C LEU A 513 -7.17 -17.97 24.94
N SER A 514 -7.41 -17.74 23.65
CA SER A 514 -6.58 -18.30 22.55
C SER A 514 -5.18 -17.69 22.55
N GLY A 515 -5.02 -16.39 22.81
CA GLY A 515 -3.72 -15.75 22.94
C GLY A 515 -2.87 -16.32 24.08
N ARG A 516 -3.48 -16.49 25.25
CA ARG A 516 -2.80 -17.11 26.41
C ARG A 516 -2.49 -18.60 26.19
N ALA A 517 -3.35 -19.33 25.48
CA ALA A 517 -3.09 -20.71 25.12
C ALA A 517 -1.90 -20.83 24.15
N ALA A 518 -1.82 -19.94 23.15
CA ALA A 518 -0.70 -19.86 22.23
C ALA A 518 0.60 -19.48 22.95
N TRP A 519 0.55 -18.49 23.83
CA TRP A 519 1.70 -18.14 24.68
C TRP A 519 2.19 -19.32 25.53
N LYS A 520 1.26 -20.08 26.13
CA LYS A 520 1.59 -21.27 26.91
C LYS A 520 2.28 -22.37 26.10
N ILE A 521 1.93 -22.48 24.83
CA ILE A 521 2.66 -23.36 23.88
C ILE A 521 4.08 -22.79 23.69
N GLY A 522 4.24 -21.50 23.46
CA GLY A 522 5.54 -20.83 23.33
C GLY A 522 6.45 -21.07 24.54
N GLU A 523 5.94 -20.93 25.79
CA GLU A 523 6.69 -21.23 27.00
C GLU A 523 7.22 -22.68 27.01
N ARG A 524 6.41 -23.64 26.55
CA ARG A 524 6.82 -25.04 26.54
C ARG A 524 7.82 -25.36 25.45
N LEU A 525 7.67 -24.74 24.27
CA LEU A 525 8.61 -24.91 23.16
C LEU A 525 9.97 -24.26 23.50
N ALA A 526 9.96 -23.11 24.15
CA ALA A 526 11.19 -22.48 24.63
C ALA A 526 11.86 -23.31 25.72
N ALA A 527 11.10 -23.85 26.67
CA ALA A 527 11.63 -24.75 27.71
C ALA A 527 12.18 -26.08 27.13
N ALA A 528 11.67 -26.52 25.98
CA ALA A 528 12.18 -27.70 25.26
C ALA A 528 13.39 -27.39 24.37
N GLY A 529 13.72 -26.11 24.17
CA GLY A 529 14.78 -25.67 23.27
C GLY A 529 14.38 -25.63 21.78
N ASP A 530 13.09 -25.76 21.49
CA ASP A 530 12.53 -25.69 20.13
C ASP A 530 12.37 -24.22 19.67
N LEU A 531 12.26 -23.27 20.61
CA LEU A 531 12.23 -21.81 20.38
C LEU A 531 13.28 -21.10 21.24
N PRO A 532 13.84 -19.95 20.81
CA PRO A 532 14.78 -19.18 21.63
C PRO A 532 14.14 -18.59 22.89
N ASP A 533 12.89 -18.16 22.80
CA ASP A 533 12.07 -17.58 23.87
C ASP A 533 10.57 -17.83 23.62
N PRO A 534 9.71 -17.62 24.63
CA PRO A 534 8.27 -17.83 24.48
C PRO A 534 7.61 -16.89 23.43
N GLU A 535 8.12 -15.67 23.27
CA GLU A 535 7.55 -14.66 22.36
C GLU A 535 7.71 -15.08 20.90
N SER A 536 8.77 -15.81 20.58
CA SER A 536 9.05 -16.34 19.24
C SER A 536 7.91 -17.20 18.65
N VAL A 537 6.98 -17.70 19.47
CA VAL A 537 5.79 -18.40 18.99
C VAL A 537 4.91 -17.50 18.09
N ARG A 538 4.95 -16.19 18.27
CA ARG A 538 4.17 -15.20 17.51
C ARG A 538 4.56 -15.15 16.04
N HIS A 539 5.79 -15.57 15.70
CA HIS A 539 6.35 -15.59 14.34
C HIS A 539 6.05 -16.91 13.60
N LEU A 540 5.38 -17.85 14.25
CA LEU A 540 4.98 -19.11 13.64
C LEU A 540 3.56 -19.01 13.10
N THR A 541 3.25 -19.73 12.02
CA THR A 541 1.87 -19.98 11.62
C THR A 541 1.23 -21.02 12.56
N LEU A 542 -0.09 -21.09 12.60
CA LEU A 542 -0.80 -22.12 13.37
C LEU A 542 -0.42 -23.53 12.93
N ASP A 543 -0.21 -23.75 11.62
CA ASP A 543 0.25 -25.01 11.05
C ASP A 543 1.68 -25.36 11.53
N HIS A 544 2.58 -24.37 11.65
CA HIS A 544 3.92 -24.57 12.21
C HIS A 544 3.84 -24.99 13.68
N VAL A 545 3.03 -24.31 14.49
CA VAL A 545 2.81 -24.63 15.89
C VAL A 545 2.29 -26.08 16.03
N GLU A 546 1.32 -26.48 15.21
CA GLU A 546 0.78 -27.84 15.21
C GLU A 546 1.84 -28.87 14.81
N ALA A 547 2.62 -28.58 13.77
CA ALA A 547 3.67 -29.48 13.31
C ALA A 547 4.74 -29.71 14.36
N VAL A 548 5.18 -28.66 15.06
CA VAL A 548 6.17 -28.78 16.15
C VAL A 548 5.61 -29.56 17.32
N VAL A 549 4.40 -29.23 17.78
CA VAL A 549 3.74 -29.93 18.90
C VAL A 549 3.50 -31.41 18.58
N THR A 550 3.27 -31.77 17.31
CA THR A 550 3.10 -33.18 16.87
C THR A 550 4.41 -33.85 16.47
N LYS A 551 5.56 -33.18 16.63
CA LYS A 551 6.90 -33.67 16.28
C LYS A 551 7.07 -34.02 14.78
N ARG A 552 6.41 -33.29 13.90
CA ARG A 552 6.75 -33.27 12.47
C ARG A 552 8.03 -32.45 12.30
N ALA A 553 8.96 -32.92 11.48
CA ALA A 553 10.24 -32.22 11.27
C ALA A 553 10.01 -30.82 10.65
N VAL A 554 10.20 -29.77 11.44
CA VAL A 554 10.16 -28.37 11.01
C VAL A 554 11.43 -27.70 11.50
N VAL A 555 12.13 -26.99 10.63
CA VAL A 555 13.31 -26.20 11.02
C VAL A 555 12.81 -24.85 11.53
N VAL A 556 12.47 -24.79 12.82
CA VAL A 556 11.85 -23.59 13.45
C VAL A 556 12.83 -22.43 13.53
N ALA A 557 14.12 -22.68 13.81
CA ALA A 557 15.12 -21.63 13.95
C ALA A 557 15.23 -20.74 12.70
N ALA A 558 15.21 -21.33 11.50
CA ALA A 558 15.25 -20.57 10.25
C ALA A 558 13.99 -19.72 9.99
N LEU A 559 12.85 -20.13 10.54
CA LEU A 559 11.58 -19.39 10.44
C LEU A 559 11.59 -18.16 11.36
N VAL A 560 12.16 -18.28 12.56
CA VAL A 560 12.23 -17.18 13.54
C VAL A 560 13.30 -16.15 13.17
N GLU A 561 14.47 -16.59 12.65
CA GLU A 561 15.55 -15.68 12.23
C GLU A 561 15.21 -14.81 11.00
N SER A 562 14.26 -15.24 10.17
CA SER A 562 13.88 -14.51 8.94
C SER A 562 12.86 -13.38 9.16
N HIS A 563 12.35 -13.19 10.39
CA HIS A 563 11.23 -12.31 10.67
C HIS A 563 11.58 -11.15 11.58
N ASP A 564 12.36 -10.21 11.04
CA ASP A 564 12.36 -8.83 11.55
C ASP A 564 11.09 -8.17 10.95
N HIS A 565 9.97 -8.19 11.72
CA HIS A 565 8.69 -7.69 11.22
C HIS A 565 8.71 -6.15 11.20
N ASP A 566 8.98 -5.61 10.03
CA ASP A 566 8.56 -4.25 9.71
C ASP A 566 7.06 -4.30 9.37
N PHE A 567 6.20 -3.98 10.32
CA PHE A 567 4.74 -3.92 10.13
C PHE A 567 4.29 -2.80 9.19
N GLY A 568 5.16 -2.25 8.37
CA GLY A 568 4.80 -1.23 7.39
C GLY A 568 4.08 -0.01 7.99
N ALA A 569 3.65 0.90 7.14
CA ALA A 569 2.83 2.04 7.55
C ALA A 569 1.37 1.64 7.77
N PRO A 570 0.62 2.33 8.65
CA PRO A 570 -0.81 2.13 8.82
C PRO A 570 -1.57 2.20 7.48
N LEU A 571 -2.59 1.36 7.33
CA LEU A 571 -3.38 1.31 6.10
C LEU A 571 -4.16 2.61 5.86
N PRO A 572 -4.27 3.07 4.60
CA PRO A 572 -5.15 4.18 4.25
C PRO A 572 -6.61 3.91 4.65
N ALA A 573 -7.39 4.96 4.89
CA ALA A 573 -8.81 4.83 5.23
C ALA A 573 -9.60 4.11 4.12
N SER A 574 -9.22 4.27 2.86
CA SER A 574 -9.70 3.44 1.76
C SER A 574 -8.58 3.13 0.78
N PHE A 575 -8.47 1.87 0.36
CA PHE A 575 -7.45 1.41 -0.57
C PHE A 575 -7.94 0.23 -1.41
N GLN A 576 -7.19 -0.09 -2.43
CA GLN A 576 -7.33 -1.30 -3.23
C GLN A 576 -6.00 -2.05 -3.21
N LEU A 577 -6.03 -3.36 -3.43
CA LEU A 577 -4.81 -4.14 -3.53
C LEU A 577 -4.31 -4.16 -4.96
N SER A 578 -3.01 -3.94 -5.15
CA SER A 578 -2.33 -4.22 -6.42
C SER A 578 -2.27 -5.72 -6.69
N ASP A 579 -1.88 -6.11 -7.91
CA ASP A 579 -1.62 -7.52 -8.27
C ASP A 579 -0.52 -8.16 -7.39
N LEU A 580 0.30 -7.35 -6.73
CA LEU A 580 1.34 -7.77 -5.77
C LEU A 580 0.86 -7.73 -4.31
N GLY A 581 -0.43 -7.50 -4.05
CA GLY A 581 -0.99 -7.44 -2.71
C GLY A 581 -0.69 -6.16 -1.92
N LYS A 582 -0.04 -5.14 -2.53
CA LYS A 582 0.27 -3.88 -1.85
C LYS A 582 -0.92 -2.91 -1.84
N PRO A 583 -1.15 -2.16 -0.74
CA PRO A 583 -2.24 -1.21 -0.64
C PRO A 583 -1.98 0.04 -1.50
N ILE A 584 -2.95 0.39 -2.33
CA ILE A 584 -2.96 1.59 -3.16
C ILE A 584 -4.13 2.46 -2.74
N ARG A 585 -3.89 3.71 -2.33
CA ARG A 585 -4.96 4.63 -1.92
C ARG A 585 -6.05 4.73 -2.97
N SER A 586 -7.29 4.62 -2.55
CA SER A 586 -8.45 4.74 -3.44
C SER A 586 -8.71 6.22 -3.77
N GLN A 587 -9.22 6.52 -4.99
CA GLN A 587 -9.64 7.87 -5.38
C GLN A 587 -10.77 8.46 -4.51
N PHE A 588 -11.47 7.62 -3.73
CA PHE A 588 -12.47 8.08 -2.78
C PHE A 588 -11.88 8.87 -1.60
N ASP A 589 -10.59 8.72 -1.30
CA ASP A 589 -9.89 9.53 -0.29
C ASP A 589 -9.64 10.98 -0.76
N SER A 590 -9.60 11.25 -2.07
CA SER A 590 -9.32 12.58 -2.60
C SER A 590 -10.52 13.54 -2.60
N GLU A 591 -11.75 13.03 -2.50
CA GLU A 591 -12.96 13.86 -2.36
C GLU A 591 -13.22 14.28 -0.90
N VAL A 592 -12.47 13.71 0.07
CA VAL A 592 -12.59 13.99 1.51
C VAL A 592 -11.34 14.74 1.98
N GLY A 593 -11.08 15.91 1.39
CA GLY A 593 -10.03 16.82 1.84
C GLY A 593 -10.32 17.54 3.18
N GLY A 594 -11.32 17.10 3.92
CA GLY A 594 -11.63 17.47 5.29
C GLY A 594 -12.04 16.22 6.05
N GLY A 595 -11.46 15.97 7.23
CA GLY A 595 -11.81 14.83 8.07
C GLY A 595 -13.32 14.75 8.32
N THR A 596 -13.83 13.53 8.53
CA THR A 596 -15.24 13.33 8.91
C THR A 596 -15.42 13.67 10.37
N GLY A 597 -16.19 14.72 10.67
CA GLY A 597 -16.51 15.10 12.05
C GLY A 597 -17.36 14.02 12.72
N ALA A 598 -16.84 13.43 13.79
CA ALA A 598 -17.55 12.44 14.60
C ALA A 598 -18.24 13.09 15.82
N GLY A 599 -17.75 14.23 16.31
CA GLY A 599 -18.30 15.00 17.42
C GLY A 599 -19.09 16.23 16.98
N GLY A 600 -19.93 16.78 17.86
CA GLY A 600 -20.76 17.98 17.59
C GLY A 600 -20.14 19.30 18.08
N GLY A 601 -18.91 19.32 18.58
CA GLY A 601 -18.24 20.48 19.17
C GLY A 601 -16.99 20.91 18.41
N GLU A 602 -16.45 22.08 18.80
CA GLU A 602 -15.15 22.57 18.37
C GLU A 602 -14.15 22.51 19.53
N GLY A 603 -13.01 21.84 19.34
CA GLY A 603 -11.90 21.83 20.30
C GLY A 603 -10.70 22.57 19.74
N ARG A 604 -10.08 23.42 20.56
CA ARG A 604 -8.84 24.13 20.22
C ARG A 604 -7.81 23.94 21.31
N GLY A 605 -6.59 23.57 20.92
CA GLY A 605 -5.47 23.34 21.83
C GLY A 605 -4.17 23.04 21.07
N PRO A 606 -3.04 22.96 21.78
CA PRO A 606 -1.80 22.50 21.17
C PRO A 606 -1.94 21.05 20.67
N VAL A 607 -1.31 20.74 19.55
CA VAL A 607 -1.32 19.41 18.97
C VAL A 607 -0.28 18.54 19.70
N THR A 608 -0.67 17.32 20.04
CA THR A 608 0.22 16.29 20.59
C THR A 608 0.04 14.96 19.86
N TYR A 609 1.10 14.17 19.79
CA TYR A 609 1.11 12.79 19.28
C TYR A 609 1.37 11.79 20.41
N ASP A 610 1.53 12.27 21.63
CA ASP A 610 1.75 11.43 22.81
C ASP A 610 0.42 10.79 23.23
N THR A 611 0.33 9.46 23.02
CA THR A 611 -0.83 8.64 23.36
C THR A 611 -0.76 8.09 24.77
N THR A 612 0.34 8.33 25.51
CA THR A 612 0.54 7.85 26.88
C THR A 612 0.22 8.92 27.91
N ASP A 613 0.79 10.11 27.77
CA ASP A 613 0.59 11.23 28.70
C ASP A 613 0.41 12.57 27.96
N PRO A 614 -0.71 12.76 27.23
CA PRO A 614 -0.95 13.99 26.49
C PRO A 614 -1.14 15.17 27.46
N PRO A 615 -0.57 16.37 27.17
CA PRO A 615 -0.80 17.58 27.96
C PRO A 615 -2.30 17.92 28.05
N THR A 616 -2.74 18.29 29.25
CA THR A 616 -4.13 18.70 29.47
C THR A 616 -4.50 19.90 28.60
N GLY A 617 -5.62 19.83 27.90
CA GLY A 617 -6.11 20.87 26.98
C GLY A 617 -5.55 20.77 25.58
N SER A 618 -4.84 19.70 25.21
CA SER A 618 -4.32 19.44 23.87
C SER A 618 -5.35 18.80 22.93
N VAL A 619 -5.02 18.81 21.64
CA VAL A 619 -5.68 18.00 20.60
C VAL A 619 -4.75 16.86 20.27
N LEU A 620 -5.20 15.63 20.55
CA LEU A 620 -4.44 14.40 20.27
C LEU A 620 -4.59 14.01 18.79
N VAL A 621 -3.48 13.78 18.12
CA VAL A 621 -3.43 13.18 16.79
C VAL A 621 -2.90 11.76 16.92
N THR A 622 -3.65 10.79 16.41
CA THR A 622 -3.33 9.36 16.50
C THR A 622 -3.62 8.66 15.18
N THR A 623 -3.01 7.51 14.94
CA THR A 623 -3.29 6.70 13.75
C THR A 623 -4.62 5.97 13.85
N THR A 624 -4.99 5.49 15.05
CA THR A 624 -6.21 4.70 15.28
C THR A 624 -6.96 5.13 16.53
N LEU A 625 -8.29 4.95 16.52
CA LEU A 625 -9.14 5.16 17.70
C LEU A 625 -9.15 3.90 18.58
N SER A 626 -8.07 3.66 19.31
CA SER A 626 -8.01 2.53 20.26
C SER A 626 -8.90 2.80 21.48
N PRO A 627 -9.69 1.84 21.97
CA PRO A 627 -10.45 1.97 23.20
C PRO A 627 -9.61 2.32 24.42
N GLY A 628 -8.33 1.93 24.44
CA GLY A 628 -7.37 2.27 25.49
C GLY A 628 -7.08 3.76 25.65
N LEU A 629 -7.42 4.61 24.65
CA LEU A 629 -7.33 6.07 24.74
C LEU A 629 -8.51 6.69 25.51
N GLY A 630 -9.54 5.92 25.86
CA GLY A 630 -10.70 6.38 26.60
C GLY A 630 -10.36 7.17 27.87
N PRO A 631 -9.42 6.71 28.73
CA PRO A 631 -9.01 7.44 29.92
C PRO A 631 -8.45 8.86 29.67
N LEU A 632 -7.92 9.10 28.47
CA LEU A 632 -7.32 10.39 28.11
C LEU A 632 -8.34 11.45 27.67
N LEU A 633 -9.53 11.04 27.23
CA LEU A 633 -10.56 11.94 26.66
C LEU A 633 -10.87 13.17 27.52
N PRO A 634 -11.04 13.09 28.85
CA PRO A 634 -11.35 14.27 29.67
C PRO A 634 -10.21 15.29 29.74
N ARG A 635 -9.00 14.91 29.44
CA ARG A 635 -7.81 15.80 29.39
C ARG A 635 -7.70 16.53 28.06
N LEU A 636 -8.32 16.01 27.00
CA LEU A 636 -8.19 16.49 25.65
C LEU A 636 -9.26 17.53 25.29
N LYS A 637 -8.93 18.42 24.37
CA LYS A 637 -9.90 19.34 23.72
C LYS A 637 -10.45 18.78 22.41
N GLY A 638 -9.82 17.74 21.89
CA GLY A 638 -10.23 17.03 20.69
C GLY A 638 -9.29 15.87 20.38
N ILE A 639 -9.76 14.98 19.53
CA ILE A 639 -8.96 13.88 19.00
C ILE A 639 -9.13 13.82 17.47
N VAL A 640 -8.04 13.65 16.78
CA VAL A 640 -7.98 13.46 15.32
C VAL A 640 -7.34 12.13 15.07
N SER A 641 -7.98 11.28 14.26
CA SER A 641 -7.44 9.97 13.91
C SER A 641 -7.34 9.83 12.40
N GLU A 642 -6.26 9.21 11.94
CA GLU A 642 -6.09 8.88 10.53
C GLU A 642 -7.06 7.79 10.08
N THR A 643 -7.35 6.85 10.99
CA THR A 643 -8.27 5.73 10.74
C THR A 643 -9.28 5.59 11.86
N GLY A 644 -10.46 5.11 11.54
CA GLY A 644 -11.54 4.87 12.50
C GLY A 644 -12.92 5.14 11.88
N SER A 645 -13.95 4.68 12.56
CA SER A 645 -15.34 4.91 12.17
C SER A 645 -15.98 5.96 13.09
N VAL A 646 -16.88 6.79 12.55
CA VAL A 646 -17.72 7.69 13.37
C VAL A 646 -18.62 6.95 14.36
N LEU A 647 -18.78 5.65 14.19
CA LEU A 647 -19.51 4.72 15.05
C LEU A 647 -18.58 3.94 15.99
N SER A 648 -17.28 4.28 16.03
CA SER A 648 -16.34 3.65 16.94
C SER A 648 -16.67 3.95 18.40
N HIS A 649 -16.30 3.03 19.30
CA HIS A 649 -16.53 3.19 20.74
C HIS A 649 -15.87 4.47 21.27
N LEU A 650 -14.64 4.75 20.86
CA LEU A 650 -13.93 5.96 21.29
C LEU A 650 -14.56 7.23 20.71
N ALA A 651 -15.01 7.20 19.43
CA ALA A 651 -15.71 8.32 18.82
C ALA A 651 -17.06 8.60 19.53
N ILE A 652 -17.75 7.56 19.98
CA ILE A 652 -18.98 7.69 20.77
C ILE A 652 -18.67 8.30 22.14
N LEU A 653 -17.65 7.80 22.83
CA LEU A 653 -17.22 8.33 24.13
C LEU A 653 -16.73 9.77 24.05
N ALA A 654 -16.05 10.15 22.98
CA ALA A 654 -15.58 11.53 22.78
C ALA A 654 -16.71 12.54 22.52
N ARG A 655 -17.92 12.08 22.15
CA ARG A 655 -19.13 12.92 21.99
C ARG A 655 -19.84 13.19 23.32
N GLU A 656 -19.70 12.30 24.27
CA GLU A 656 -20.30 12.38 25.62
C GLU A 656 -19.45 13.18 26.60
#